data_bb7fb5bb78e4e748958b7bc2ec7e177a
#
_entry.id   bb7fb5bb78e4e748958b7bc2ec7e177a
#
_cell.length_a   1.000
_cell.length_b   1.000
_cell.length_c   1.000
_cell.angle_alpha   90.00
_cell.angle_beta   90.00
_cell.angle_gamma   90.00
#
_symmetry.space_group_name_H-M   'P 1'
#
loop_
_entity.id
_entity.type
_entity.pdbx_description
1 polymer ?
#
loop_
_entity_poly.entity_id
_entity_poly.type
_entity_poly.pdbx_seq_one_letter_code
_entity_poly.pdbx_strand_id
1 'polypeptide(L)'
;MEVLFWGSTDGAVEFPEKLRFPTYAYKKMILSDFQISYQPVYPGDEDSPLEKDINETQVLKLNYDQNTFSLVLSSINYDYPSNVLFSWKLDGFYNEWSQPGTSNLIRYTSLDPGKYTLRIRAVSKEEQQLVFEERVLTIMIARPLWLSFWAILGYVILALSLFVIIYRVLNLKKQKKISDEKTRFFINTAHDIRTPLTLIKAPLEELFEKESFSDRGKKRMKIALRNVDVLLRLTTNLINFERTDVYSSELFIAQYDLKSYLQDVCDTFRSYAAFKHLDFTCDCNVEEGLEVWFDKEKMDSILKNLISNAMKYTPEYGMVRVSVQENKDTWKLEVKDTGIGISSKEHNKLFKMHFRGVNAINSKITGSGIGLMLTRKLIRLHGGEIEVKSVEHQGTTIKVTFLKGREHLRKCIQIEPEREMKKGRMDEIAVADHSGKSSEIVDNGALPRILVVEDNDELRTYLIDSLSDIYNVQACCNGKEACIIVKEFWPELILSDIMMPEMGGDELCVTIKGDIETSHIPILLLTALGDERNILEGLKVGADDYITKPFNLKILRARIANLLANRALLREKYGSLNMTAEILEEPVGKNCLNALDWKFISGVRKNVEDNLDDPDFTVDSLCSLQNMSRSSFYNKLKALTGQAPADYIRLIRLNRAAELLKEGGKSVSEVAEMTGFCDGKYFREVFKKHFKVSPSRYGKEEPLRVDAE
;
A
#
# COMPACT_ATOMS: atom_id res chain seq x y z
N MET A 1 -22.91 -89.31 81.48
CA MET A 1 -22.73 -87.87 81.42
C MET A 1 -21.43 -87.57 82.18
N GLU A 2 -20.35 -87.34 81.50
CA GLU A 2 -19.13 -86.88 82.17
C GLU A 2 -19.29 -85.39 82.40
N VAL A 3 -19.16 -85.00 83.68
CA VAL A 3 -19.30 -83.64 84.13
C VAL A 3 -18.00 -83.23 84.69
N LEU A 4 -17.41 -82.10 84.19
CA LEU A 4 -16.18 -81.49 84.70
C LEU A 4 -16.54 -80.62 85.91
N PHE A 5 -15.91 -80.92 87.06
CA PHE A 5 -16.01 -80.11 88.28
C PHE A 5 -14.78 -79.24 88.45
N TRP A 6 -14.98 -77.97 88.65
CA TRP A 6 -13.89 -77.08 89.03
C TRP A 6 -14.14 -76.58 90.46
N GLY A 7 -13.24 -76.98 91.37
CA GLY A 7 -13.33 -76.55 92.74
C GLY A 7 -12.66 -75.20 92.98
N SER A 8 -13.39 -74.32 93.68
CA SER A 8 -12.83 -73.08 94.24
C SER A 8 -12.98 -73.11 95.79
N THR A 9 -12.35 -72.12 96.45
CA THR A 9 -12.47 -72.03 97.94
C THR A 9 -13.86 -71.80 98.43
N ASP A 10 -14.79 -71.41 97.59
CA ASP A 10 -16.19 -71.10 97.95
C ASP A 10 -17.21 -72.11 97.37
N GLY A 11 -16.79 -73.23 96.80
CA GLY A 11 -17.66 -74.23 96.25
C GLY A 11 -17.11 -74.91 94.99
N ALA A 12 -17.88 -75.88 94.46
CA ALA A 12 -17.56 -76.51 93.17
C ALA A 12 -18.56 -76.04 92.12
N VAL A 13 -17.98 -75.71 90.93
CA VAL A 13 -18.76 -75.33 89.77
C VAL A 13 -18.79 -76.53 88.84
N GLU A 14 -19.95 -76.97 88.45
CA GLU A 14 -20.19 -78.03 87.50
C GLU A 14 -20.28 -77.51 86.10
N PHE A 15 -19.44 -78.05 85.21
CA PHE A 15 -19.47 -77.68 83.79
C PHE A 15 -19.94 -78.92 82.99
N PRO A 16 -20.89 -78.75 82.09
CA PRO A 16 -21.21 -79.83 81.16
C PRO A 16 -19.97 -80.05 80.22
N GLU A 17 -19.68 -81.32 79.90
CA GLU A 17 -18.57 -81.79 79.10
C GLU A 17 -18.48 -81.11 77.70
N LYS A 18 -19.59 -80.61 77.25
CA LYS A 18 -19.64 -79.75 76.03
C LYS A 18 -20.12 -78.38 76.42
N LEU A 19 -19.21 -77.51 76.75
CA LEU A 19 -19.48 -76.12 76.79
C LEU A 19 -20.01 -75.72 75.41
N ARG A 20 -21.29 -75.52 75.33
CA ARG A 20 -21.86 -74.82 74.16
C ARG A 20 -21.55 -73.34 74.35
N PHE A 21 -20.52 -72.92 73.74
CA PHE A 21 -20.30 -71.48 73.61
C PHE A 21 -21.50 -70.88 72.87
N PRO A 22 -22.02 -69.77 73.35
CA PRO A 22 -23.17 -69.15 72.67
C PRO A 22 -22.78 -68.91 71.23
N THR A 23 -23.63 -69.40 70.31
CA THR A 23 -23.49 -69.14 68.92
C THR A 23 -23.67 -67.62 68.75
N TYR A 24 -22.59 -66.92 68.49
CA TYR A 24 -22.64 -65.48 68.34
C TYR A 24 -23.58 -65.13 67.21
N ALA A 25 -24.73 -64.53 67.49
CA ALA A 25 -25.71 -64.10 66.51
C ALA A 25 -25.25 -62.78 65.90
N TYR A 26 -24.54 -62.88 64.78
CA TYR A 26 -24.32 -61.69 63.94
C TYR A 26 -25.70 -61.17 63.50
N LYS A 27 -25.99 -59.85 63.76
CA LYS A 27 -27.29 -59.30 63.43
C LYS A 27 -27.32 -58.58 62.06
N LYS A 28 -26.44 -57.64 61.80
CA LYS A 28 -26.40 -56.94 60.50
C LYS A 28 -25.17 -56.03 60.38
N MET A 29 -24.62 -55.90 59.17
CA MET A 29 -23.63 -54.86 58.78
C MET A 29 -24.38 -53.63 58.26
N ILE A 30 -23.96 -52.45 58.73
CA ILE A 30 -24.48 -51.15 58.27
C ILE A 30 -23.36 -50.26 57.83
N LEU A 31 -23.63 -49.43 56.82
CA LEU A 31 -22.82 -48.28 56.42
C LEU A 31 -23.30 -47.13 57.31
N SER A 32 -22.50 -46.76 58.29
CA SER A 32 -22.85 -45.71 59.27
C SER A 32 -22.60 -44.30 58.79
N ASP A 33 -21.67 -44.11 57.85
CA ASP A 33 -21.38 -42.80 57.31
C ASP A 33 -20.86 -42.93 55.88
N PHE A 34 -21.26 -41.97 55.03
CA PHE A 34 -20.73 -41.78 53.64
C PHE A 34 -20.19 -40.38 53.50
N GLN A 35 -18.99 -40.27 53.03
CA GLN A 35 -18.31 -38.99 52.85
C GLN A 35 -17.77 -38.82 51.43
N ILE A 36 -17.89 -37.64 50.88
CA ILE A 36 -17.25 -37.23 49.61
C ILE A 36 -16.25 -36.12 49.96
N SER A 37 -15.02 -36.27 49.47
CA SER A 37 -13.94 -35.29 49.74
C SER A 37 -13.84 -34.94 51.23
N TYR A 38 -13.99 -35.99 52.13
CA TYR A 38 -13.92 -35.91 53.59
C TYR A 38 -15.08 -35.16 54.28
N GLN A 39 -16.13 -34.80 53.55
CA GLN A 39 -17.34 -34.20 54.09
C GLN A 39 -18.46 -35.23 54.11
N PRO A 40 -19.18 -35.40 55.23
CA PRO A 40 -20.34 -36.28 55.28
C PRO A 40 -21.42 -35.78 54.32
N VAL A 41 -22.10 -36.73 53.66
CA VAL A 41 -23.14 -36.46 52.69
C VAL A 41 -24.38 -37.25 53.02
N TYR A 42 -25.51 -36.53 53.11
CA TYR A 42 -26.83 -37.16 53.48
C TYR A 42 -27.80 -37.04 52.27
N PRO A 43 -28.83 -37.92 52.26
CA PRO A 43 -29.92 -37.80 51.29
C PRO A 43 -30.61 -36.42 51.41
N GLY A 44 -30.69 -35.67 50.27
CA GLY A 44 -31.34 -34.35 50.23
C GLY A 44 -30.41 -33.17 50.40
N ASP A 45 -29.12 -33.41 50.66
CA ASP A 45 -28.12 -32.30 50.57
C ASP A 45 -27.97 -31.80 49.13
N GLU A 46 -27.59 -30.55 48.95
CA GLU A 46 -27.30 -29.97 47.65
C GLU A 46 -26.09 -30.71 47.02
N ASP A 47 -26.23 -31.18 45.80
CA ASP A 47 -25.27 -32.05 45.09
C ASP A 47 -25.04 -33.46 45.67
N SER A 48 -25.92 -33.94 46.55
CA SER A 48 -25.83 -35.31 47.08
C SER A 48 -26.07 -36.35 45.98
N PRO A 49 -25.21 -37.36 45.84
CA PRO A 49 -25.44 -38.49 44.96
C PRO A 49 -26.39 -39.51 45.56
N LEU A 50 -26.86 -39.29 46.82
CA LEU A 50 -27.75 -40.18 47.54
C LEU A 50 -29.23 -39.78 47.43
N GLU A 51 -29.99 -40.54 46.68
CA GLU A 51 -31.45 -40.38 46.64
C GLU A 51 -32.13 -40.93 47.90
N LYS A 52 -31.52 -41.97 48.55
CA LYS A 52 -31.96 -42.66 49.76
C LYS A 52 -30.78 -42.92 50.66
N ASP A 53 -31.03 -43.37 51.87
CA ASP A 53 -29.97 -43.79 52.79
C ASP A 53 -28.99 -44.75 52.10
N ILE A 54 -27.69 -44.57 52.41
CA ILE A 54 -26.62 -45.40 51.83
C ILE A 54 -26.83 -46.89 52.04
N ASN A 55 -27.53 -47.24 53.09
CA ASN A 55 -27.89 -48.62 53.39
C ASN A 55 -28.96 -49.24 52.47
N GLU A 56 -29.78 -48.42 51.86
CA GLU A 56 -30.81 -48.83 50.88
C GLU A 56 -30.31 -48.67 49.44
N THR A 57 -29.18 -47.96 49.23
CA THR A 57 -28.61 -47.65 47.91
C THR A 57 -27.85 -48.87 47.40
N GLN A 58 -28.22 -49.37 46.22
CA GLN A 58 -27.52 -50.44 45.49
C GLN A 58 -26.56 -49.89 44.43
N VAL A 59 -26.87 -48.73 43.87
CA VAL A 59 -26.08 -48.06 42.82
C VAL A 59 -25.82 -46.62 43.24
N LEU A 60 -24.56 -46.30 43.47
CA LEU A 60 -24.10 -44.97 43.82
C LEU A 60 -23.58 -44.31 42.54
N LYS A 61 -24.20 -43.21 42.09
CA LYS A 61 -23.80 -42.44 40.92
C LYS A 61 -23.05 -41.19 41.37
N LEU A 62 -21.76 -41.14 41.10
CA LEU A 62 -20.87 -40.01 41.43
C LEU A 62 -20.59 -39.17 40.20
N ASN A 63 -20.52 -37.86 40.37
CA ASN A 63 -20.00 -36.96 39.36
C ASN A 63 -18.49 -37.14 39.22
N TYR A 64 -17.91 -36.59 38.13
CA TYR A 64 -16.47 -36.74 37.86
C TYR A 64 -15.59 -36.11 38.95
N ASP A 65 -16.06 -35.09 39.65
CA ASP A 65 -15.40 -34.35 40.73
C ASP A 65 -15.61 -35.04 42.10
N GLN A 66 -16.58 -35.95 42.22
CA GLN A 66 -16.88 -36.74 43.43
C GLN A 66 -16.10 -38.06 43.46
N ASN A 67 -14.94 -38.14 42.87
CA ASN A 67 -14.13 -39.35 42.69
C ASN A 67 -13.29 -39.76 43.92
N THR A 68 -13.43 -39.03 45.00
CA THR A 68 -12.78 -39.29 46.29
C THR A 68 -13.89 -39.46 47.33
N PHE A 69 -14.03 -40.67 47.83
CA PHE A 69 -15.10 -40.98 48.81
C PHE A 69 -14.61 -41.94 49.90
N SER A 70 -15.31 -41.93 51.04
CA SER A 70 -15.10 -42.87 52.14
C SER A 70 -16.44 -43.38 52.71
N LEU A 71 -16.42 -44.62 53.16
CA LEU A 71 -17.55 -45.33 53.80
C LEU A 71 -17.12 -45.84 55.18
N VAL A 72 -17.90 -45.59 56.20
CA VAL A 72 -17.67 -46.09 57.54
C VAL A 72 -18.59 -47.31 57.77
N LEU A 73 -17.96 -48.41 58.13
CA LEU A 73 -18.65 -49.66 58.42
C LEU A 73 -18.96 -49.79 59.92
N SER A 74 -20.12 -50.29 60.24
CA SER A 74 -20.50 -50.67 61.64
C SER A 74 -21.23 -51.97 61.61
N SER A 75 -21.05 -52.76 62.69
CA SER A 75 -21.83 -53.95 62.86
C SER A 75 -22.73 -53.81 64.09
N ILE A 76 -24.01 -54.22 63.97
CA ILE A 76 -24.91 -54.28 65.10
C ILE A 76 -24.65 -55.59 65.76
N ASN A 77 -23.75 -55.67 66.73
CA ASN A 77 -23.48 -56.80 67.62
C ASN A 77 -23.19 -56.23 69.02
N TYR A 78 -24.18 -56.19 69.84
CA TYR A 78 -24.10 -55.62 71.19
C TYR A 78 -23.40 -56.55 72.22
N ASP A 79 -23.38 -57.84 71.97
CA ASP A 79 -22.84 -58.80 72.95
C ASP A 79 -21.30 -58.89 72.82
N TYR A 80 -20.78 -58.85 71.59
CA TYR A 80 -19.35 -58.98 71.34
C TYR A 80 -18.92 -58.11 70.10
N PRO A 81 -18.82 -56.79 70.27
CA PRO A 81 -18.53 -55.88 69.16
C PRO A 81 -17.15 -56.11 68.56
N SER A 82 -16.21 -56.68 69.33
CA SER A 82 -14.80 -56.88 68.88
C SER A 82 -14.57 -58.17 68.06
N ASN A 83 -15.62 -59.01 67.86
CA ASN A 83 -15.50 -60.30 67.16
C ASN A 83 -15.78 -60.22 65.64
N VAL A 84 -16.09 -59.04 65.09
CA VAL A 84 -16.36 -58.87 63.68
C VAL A 84 -15.17 -58.13 63.02
N LEU A 85 -14.61 -58.72 61.97
CA LEU A 85 -13.61 -58.12 61.12
C LEU A 85 -14.24 -57.80 59.79
N PHE A 86 -13.77 -56.70 59.16
CA PHE A 86 -14.25 -56.29 57.84
C PHE A 86 -13.15 -56.53 56.78
N SER A 87 -13.58 -56.96 55.62
CA SER A 87 -12.74 -57.10 54.45
C SER A 87 -13.55 -56.62 53.24
N TRP A 88 -12.89 -55.92 52.33
CA TRP A 88 -13.54 -55.36 51.13
C TRP A 88 -12.64 -55.49 49.93
N LYS A 89 -13.26 -55.43 48.74
CA LYS A 89 -12.58 -55.27 47.44
C LYS A 89 -13.38 -54.37 46.51
N LEU A 90 -12.71 -53.74 45.63
CA LEU A 90 -13.33 -52.90 44.58
C LEU A 90 -13.02 -53.50 43.20
N ASP A 91 -13.96 -54.30 42.70
CA ASP A 91 -13.86 -54.90 41.37
C ASP A 91 -13.82 -53.77 40.32
N GLY A 92 -12.83 -53.79 39.40
CA GLY A 92 -12.58 -52.75 38.44
C GLY A 92 -11.43 -51.77 38.80
N PHE A 93 -10.97 -51.82 40.08
CA PHE A 93 -9.79 -51.05 40.52
C PHE A 93 -8.73 -52.00 41.12
N TYR A 94 -9.11 -52.77 42.15
CA TYR A 94 -8.27 -53.77 42.78
C TYR A 94 -9.12 -55.01 43.12
N ASN A 95 -8.87 -56.14 42.48
CA ASN A 95 -9.73 -57.31 42.51
C ASN A 95 -9.43 -58.28 43.69
N GLU A 96 -8.44 -58.00 44.51
CA GLU A 96 -8.12 -58.80 45.69
C GLU A 96 -8.80 -58.25 46.90
N TRP A 97 -9.19 -59.18 47.80
CA TRP A 97 -9.78 -58.84 49.08
C TRP A 97 -8.73 -58.21 50.00
N SER A 98 -9.11 -57.13 50.68
CA SER A 98 -8.30 -56.63 51.79
C SER A 98 -8.15 -57.67 52.88
N GLN A 99 -7.04 -57.65 53.59
CA GLN A 99 -6.91 -58.51 54.77
C GLN A 99 -7.99 -58.15 55.79
N PRO A 100 -8.71 -59.20 56.36
CA PRO A 100 -9.67 -58.92 57.37
C PRO A 100 -9.07 -58.19 58.57
N GLY A 101 -9.65 -57.06 58.93
CA GLY A 101 -9.12 -56.20 59.99
C GLY A 101 -10.21 -55.46 60.78
N THR A 102 -9.80 -54.88 61.88
CA THR A 102 -10.63 -54.01 62.70
C THR A 102 -10.88 -52.62 62.13
N SER A 103 -10.20 -52.28 61.03
CA SER A 103 -10.44 -51.01 60.32
C SER A 103 -11.86 -51.06 59.75
N ASN A 104 -12.62 -50.03 60.06
CA ASN A 104 -14.01 -49.87 59.63
C ASN A 104 -14.18 -48.77 58.60
N LEU A 105 -13.06 -48.20 58.11
CA LEU A 105 -13.04 -47.08 57.14
C LEU A 105 -12.55 -47.58 55.80
N ILE A 106 -13.42 -47.57 54.79
CA ILE A 106 -13.11 -47.80 53.40
C ILE A 106 -12.87 -46.42 52.78
N ARG A 107 -11.73 -46.21 52.14
CA ARG A 107 -11.39 -44.94 51.43
C ARG A 107 -10.80 -45.21 50.07
N TYR A 108 -11.34 -44.52 49.08
CA TYR A 108 -10.80 -44.48 47.73
C TYR A 108 -10.62 -43.01 47.28
N THR A 109 -9.48 -42.71 46.69
CA THR A 109 -9.12 -41.37 46.24
C THR A 109 -8.85 -41.37 44.77
N SER A 110 -9.32 -40.33 44.03
CA SER A 110 -9.02 -40.08 42.64
C SER A 110 -9.28 -41.26 41.70
N LEU A 111 -10.41 -41.90 41.87
CA LEU A 111 -10.83 -42.98 40.97
C LEU A 111 -11.13 -42.43 39.57
N ASP A 112 -10.71 -43.17 38.56
CA ASP A 112 -11.02 -42.81 37.16
C ASP A 112 -12.53 -42.94 36.85
N PRO A 113 -13.05 -42.18 35.89
CA PRO A 113 -14.42 -42.34 35.44
C PRO A 113 -14.68 -43.75 34.93
N GLY A 114 -15.70 -44.42 35.54
CA GLY A 114 -15.98 -45.81 35.20
C GLY A 114 -17.05 -46.44 36.08
N LYS A 115 -17.22 -47.75 35.93
CA LYS A 115 -18.11 -48.56 36.73
C LYS A 115 -17.29 -49.50 37.59
N TYR A 116 -17.52 -49.44 38.92
CA TYR A 116 -16.84 -50.23 39.93
C TYR A 116 -17.87 -50.99 40.73
N THR A 117 -17.50 -52.17 41.32
CA THR A 117 -18.35 -52.93 42.23
C THR A 117 -17.59 -53.11 43.51
N LEU A 118 -18.03 -52.40 44.58
CA LEU A 118 -17.51 -52.54 45.91
C LEU A 118 -18.22 -53.72 46.59
N ARG A 119 -17.42 -54.72 46.97
CA ARG A 119 -17.90 -55.86 47.77
C ARG A 119 -17.33 -55.77 49.19
N ILE A 120 -18.17 -55.81 50.16
CA ILE A 120 -17.83 -55.73 51.59
C ILE A 120 -18.30 -56.97 52.28
N ARG A 121 -17.47 -57.61 53.09
CA ARG A 121 -17.85 -58.75 53.88
C ARG A 121 -17.47 -58.56 55.34
N ALA A 122 -18.38 -59.02 56.22
CA ALA A 122 -18.14 -59.16 57.64
C ALA A 122 -17.74 -60.63 57.94
N VAL A 123 -16.59 -60.83 58.55
CA VAL A 123 -16.02 -62.14 58.82
C VAL A 123 -15.83 -62.35 60.35
N SER A 124 -15.84 -63.57 60.79
CA SER A 124 -15.54 -63.88 62.19
C SER A 124 -14.09 -63.69 62.54
N LYS A 125 -13.76 -63.14 63.71
CA LYS A 125 -12.38 -62.97 64.19
C LYS A 125 -11.77 -64.33 64.58
N GLU A 126 -12.58 -65.20 65.06
CA GLU A 126 -12.13 -66.54 65.54
C GLU A 126 -11.92 -67.49 64.35
N GLU A 127 -12.80 -67.43 63.37
CA GLU A 127 -12.79 -68.29 62.20
C GLU A 127 -12.91 -67.43 60.93
N GLN A 128 -11.76 -66.90 60.43
CA GLN A 128 -11.67 -65.93 59.35
C GLN A 128 -12.27 -66.41 58.00
N GLN A 129 -12.50 -67.71 57.87
CA GLN A 129 -13.23 -68.28 56.73
C GLN A 129 -14.75 -68.15 56.81
N LEU A 130 -15.30 -67.90 58.02
CA LEU A 130 -16.72 -67.74 58.22
C LEU A 130 -17.17 -66.36 57.89
N VAL A 131 -17.87 -66.20 56.75
CA VAL A 131 -18.45 -64.93 56.29
C VAL A 131 -19.87 -64.82 56.85
N PHE A 132 -20.11 -63.82 57.67
CA PHE A 132 -21.43 -63.56 58.26
C PHE A 132 -22.38 -62.89 57.27
N GLU A 133 -21.91 -61.92 56.50
CA GLU A 133 -22.66 -61.11 55.51
C GLU A 133 -21.78 -60.60 54.45
N GLU A 134 -22.26 -60.60 53.19
CA GLU A 134 -21.62 -59.91 52.06
C GLU A 134 -22.57 -58.85 51.48
N ARG A 135 -22.07 -57.65 51.31
CA ARG A 135 -22.81 -56.53 50.67
C ARG A 135 -22.10 -56.07 49.42
N VAL A 136 -22.93 -55.78 48.42
CA VAL A 136 -22.45 -55.31 47.11
C VAL A 136 -23.00 -53.91 46.83
N LEU A 137 -22.15 -52.98 46.53
CA LEU A 137 -22.50 -51.63 46.15
C LEU A 137 -21.87 -51.31 44.77
N THR A 138 -22.67 -50.96 43.77
CA THR A 138 -22.19 -50.57 42.47
C THR A 138 -21.91 -49.05 42.46
N ILE A 139 -20.70 -48.65 42.09
CA ILE A 139 -20.25 -47.22 42.02
C ILE A 139 -20.06 -46.88 40.59
N MET A 140 -20.70 -45.82 40.12
CA MET A 140 -20.57 -45.28 38.74
C MET A 140 -20.07 -43.87 38.81
N ILE A 141 -18.84 -43.64 38.32
CA ILE A 141 -18.25 -42.29 38.23
C ILE A 141 -18.43 -41.74 36.81
N ALA A 142 -19.12 -40.63 36.68
CA ALA A 142 -19.39 -39.98 35.38
C ALA A 142 -18.12 -39.46 34.72
N ARG A 143 -18.08 -39.43 33.40
CA ARG A 143 -17.03 -38.77 32.64
C ARG A 143 -17.23 -37.24 32.62
N PRO A 144 -16.17 -36.43 32.69
CA PRO A 144 -16.30 -35.00 32.59
C PRO A 144 -16.90 -34.59 31.23
N LEU A 145 -17.67 -33.50 31.20
CA LEU A 145 -18.42 -33.04 30.04
C LEU A 145 -17.51 -32.75 28.81
N TRP A 146 -16.29 -32.28 29.06
CA TRP A 146 -15.32 -32.00 27.97
C TRP A 146 -14.72 -33.26 27.34
N LEU A 147 -14.84 -34.41 27.92
CA LEU A 147 -14.51 -35.74 27.36
C LEU A 147 -15.72 -36.49 26.82
N SER A 148 -16.89 -35.85 26.78
CA SER A 148 -18.07 -36.44 26.18
C SER A 148 -17.90 -36.62 24.67
N PHE A 149 -18.60 -37.56 24.07
CA PHE A 149 -18.61 -37.79 22.64
C PHE A 149 -18.92 -36.50 21.84
N TRP A 150 -19.87 -35.71 22.31
CA TRP A 150 -20.28 -34.46 21.66
C TRP A 150 -19.22 -33.38 21.77
N ALA A 151 -18.51 -33.28 22.89
CA ALA A 151 -17.40 -32.33 23.03
C ALA A 151 -16.23 -32.68 22.11
N ILE A 152 -15.85 -33.96 22.06
CA ILE A 152 -14.78 -34.42 21.14
C ILE A 152 -15.16 -34.16 19.69
N LEU A 153 -16.40 -34.45 19.30
CA LEU A 153 -16.91 -34.14 17.96
C LEU A 153 -16.83 -32.64 17.66
N GLY A 154 -17.20 -31.79 18.62
CA GLY A 154 -17.08 -30.34 18.53
C GLY A 154 -15.63 -29.89 18.29
N TYR A 155 -14.68 -30.46 19.03
CA TYR A 155 -13.25 -30.15 18.84
C TYR A 155 -12.74 -30.57 17.47
N VAL A 156 -13.15 -31.72 16.95
CA VAL A 156 -12.79 -32.16 15.60
C VAL A 156 -13.35 -31.23 14.53
N ILE A 157 -14.62 -30.83 14.66
CA ILE A 157 -15.25 -29.88 13.72
C ILE A 157 -14.52 -28.51 13.76
N LEU A 158 -14.19 -28.01 14.96
CA LEU A 158 -13.46 -26.78 15.14
C LEU A 158 -12.07 -26.85 14.49
N ALA A 159 -11.33 -27.94 14.72
CA ALA A 159 -10.02 -28.16 14.13
C ALA A 159 -10.07 -28.23 12.59
N LEU A 160 -11.05 -28.92 12.03
CA LEU A 160 -11.28 -28.99 10.58
C LEU A 160 -11.64 -27.63 9.99
N SER A 161 -12.51 -26.86 10.64
CA SER A 161 -12.88 -25.51 10.19
C SER A 161 -11.68 -24.57 10.19
N LEU A 162 -10.87 -24.60 11.24
CA LEU A 162 -9.65 -23.82 11.35
C LEU A 162 -8.64 -24.20 10.25
N PHE A 163 -8.48 -25.51 10.00
CA PHE A 163 -7.63 -26.01 8.92
C PHE A 163 -8.07 -25.48 7.54
N VAL A 164 -9.39 -25.53 7.26
CA VAL A 164 -9.95 -25.01 6.00
C VAL A 164 -9.71 -23.51 5.87
N ILE A 165 -9.89 -22.74 6.96
CA ILE A 165 -9.64 -21.28 6.96
C ILE A 165 -8.17 -20.99 6.68
N ILE A 166 -7.25 -21.65 7.39
CA ILE A 166 -5.80 -21.49 7.19
C ILE A 166 -5.42 -21.85 5.76
N TYR A 167 -5.91 -22.98 5.25
CA TYR A 167 -5.64 -23.41 3.87
C TYR A 167 -6.12 -22.37 2.84
N ARG A 168 -7.34 -21.82 3.03
CA ARG A 168 -7.84 -20.74 2.15
C ARG A 168 -6.98 -19.48 2.21
N VAL A 169 -6.58 -19.04 3.41
CA VAL A 169 -5.73 -17.85 3.58
C VAL A 169 -4.37 -18.04 2.92
N LEU A 170 -3.75 -19.20 3.10
CA LEU A 170 -2.45 -19.53 2.46
C LEU A 170 -2.56 -19.56 0.94
N ASN A 171 -3.63 -20.16 0.40
CA ASN A 171 -3.87 -20.18 -1.05
C ASN A 171 -4.10 -18.78 -1.62
N LEU A 172 -4.88 -17.93 -0.94
CA LEU A 172 -5.10 -16.55 -1.36
C LEU A 172 -3.78 -15.76 -1.37
N LYS A 173 -2.93 -15.92 -0.34
CA LYS A 173 -1.61 -15.30 -0.29
C LYS A 173 -0.71 -15.79 -1.43
N LYS A 174 -0.71 -17.09 -1.71
CA LYS A 174 0.06 -17.68 -2.81
C LYS A 174 -0.41 -17.16 -4.18
N GLN A 175 -1.72 -17.10 -4.40
CA GLN A 175 -2.27 -16.55 -5.65
C GLN A 175 -1.93 -15.07 -5.83
N LYS A 176 -2.02 -14.27 -4.74
CA LYS A 176 -1.62 -12.86 -4.77
C LYS A 176 -0.14 -12.72 -5.12
N LYS A 177 0.75 -13.48 -4.48
CA LYS A 177 2.19 -13.44 -4.77
C LYS A 177 2.51 -13.78 -6.23
N ILE A 178 1.90 -14.85 -6.77
CA ILE A 178 2.08 -15.22 -8.18
C ILE A 178 1.56 -14.11 -9.12
N SER A 179 0.45 -13.48 -8.78
CA SER A 179 -0.10 -12.38 -9.55
C SER A 179 0.82 -11.15 -9.53
N ASP A 180 1.38 -10.80 -8.36
CA ASP A 180 2.30 -9.68 -8.21
C ASP A 180 3.63 -9.93 -8.97
N GLU A 181 4.17 -11.15 -8.88
CA GLU A 181 5.37 -11.55 -9.63
C GLU A 181 5.14 -11.49 -11.15
N LYS A 182 3.98 -11.97 -11.61
CA LYS A 182 3.58 -11.90 -13.01
C LYS A 182 3.49 -10.45 -13.50
N THR A 183 2.89 -9.57 -12.73
CA THR A 183 2.77 -8.14 -13.08
C THR A 183 4.13 -7.47 -13.15
N ARG A 184 5.02 -7.71 -12.16
CA ARG A 184 6.38 -7.19 -12.18
C ARG A 184 7.16 -7.67 -13.41
N PHE A 185 7.03 -8.94 -13.78
CA PHE A 185 7.64 -9.49 -14.97
C PHE A 185 7.20 -8.75 -16.24
N PHE A 186 5.90 -8.48 -16.39
CA PHE A 186 5.40 -7.74 -17.57
C PHE A 186 5.84 -6.29 -17.59
N ILE A 187 5.87 -5.61 -16.44
CA ILE A 187 6.36 -4.23 -16.34
C ILE A 187 7.83 -4.16 -16.74
N ASN A 188 8.67 -5.05 -16.20
CA ASN A 188 10.10 -5.10 -16.53
C ASN A 188 10.33 -5.43 -18.01
N THR A 189 9.67 -6.48 -18.53
CA THR A 189 9.77 -6.85 -19.94
C THR A 189 9.36 -5.70 -20.87
N ALA A 190 8.34 -4.95 -20.49
CA ALA A 190 7.91 -3.82 -21.29
C ALA A 190 8.89 -2.64 -21.25
N HIS A 191 9.52 -2.41 -20.11
CA HIS A 191 10.64 -1.46 -19.97
C HIS A 191 11.79 -1.89 -20.90
N ASP A 192 12.21 -3.15 -20.83
CA ASP A 192 13.31 -3.71 -21.63
C ASP A 192 13.06 -3.67 -23.14
N ILE A 193 11.81 -3.71 -23.58
CA ILE A 193 11.44 -3.50 -24.99
C ILE A 193 11.41 -2.02 -25.35
N ARG A 194 11.01 -1.14 -24.43
CA ARG A 194 10.83 0.27 -24.70
C ARG A 194 12.16 1.02 -24.87
N THR A 195 13.17 0.65 -24.08
CA THR A 195 14.52 1.23 -24.17
C THR A 195 15.15 1.09 -25.55
N PRO A 196 15.27 -0.12 -26.17
CA PRO A 196 15.78 -0.24 -27.54
C PRO A 196 14.90 0.45 -28.59
N LEU A 197 13.57 0.50 -28.37
CA LEU A 197 12.69 1.25 -29.28
C LEU A 197 12.94 2.77 -29.19
N THR A 198 13.31 3.29 -28.02
CA THR A 198 13.72 4.68 -27.83
C THR A 198 15.02 4.97 -28.59
N LEU A 199 16.01 4.05 -28.47
CA LEU A 199 17.29 4.13 -29.18
C LEU A 199 17.15 4.02 -30.71
N ILE A 200 16.09 3.40 -31.21
CA ILE A 200 15.78 3.39 -32.64
C ILE A 200 15.02 4.65 -33.06
N LYS A 201 14.03 5.08 -32.26
CA LYS A 201 13.14 6.19 -32.61
C LYS A 201 13.84 7.53 -32.59
N ALA A 202 14.55 7.84 -31.51
CA ALA A 202 15.14 9.15 -31.28
C ALA A 202 16.19 9.51 -32.34
N PRO A 203 17.18 8.66 -32.71
CA PRO A 203 18.10 8.95 -33.82
C PRO A 203 17.40 9.00 -35.18
N LEU A 204 16.36 8.19 -35.44
CA LEU A 204 15.62 8.26 -36.71
C LEU A 204 14.83 9.58 -36.84
N GLU A 205 14.25 10.08 -35.75
CA GLU A 205 13.59 11.40 -35.73
C GLU A 205 14.63 12.52 -35.99
N GLU A 206 15.78 12.45 -35.33
CA GLU A 206 16.85 13.44 -35.48
C GLU A 206 17.41 13.47 -36.92
N LEU A 207 17.69 12.30 -37.50
CA LEU A 207 18.12 12.18 -38.89
C LEU A 207 17.05 12.72 -39.86
N PHE A 208 15.75 12.38 -39.59
CA PHE A 208 14.66 12.84 -40.45
C PHE A 208 14.51 14.38 -40.47
N GLU A 209 14.89 15.05 -39.35
CA GLU A 209 14.80 16.49 -39.21
C GLU A 209 16.05 17.21 -39.72
N LYS A 210 17.27 16.71 -39.44
CA LYS A 210 18.53 17.38 -39.74
C LYS A 210 19.04 17.09 -41.13
N GLU A 211 18.74 15.95 -41.71
CA GLU A 211 19.29 15.53 -42.99
C GLU A 211 18.32 15.72 -44.15
N SER A 212 18.86 16.14 -45.33
CA SER A 212 18.09 16.27 -46.56
C SER A 212 18.01 14.91 -47.29
N PHE A 213 16.90 14.22 -47.16
CA PHE A 213 16.67 12.97 -47.88
C PHE A 213 15.98 13.18 -49.22
N SER A 214 16.26 12.29 -50.19
CA SER A 214 15.44 12.15 -51.39
C SER A 214 14.01 11.77 -51.02
N ASP A 215 13.01 12.01 -51.87
CA ASP A 215 11.61 11.70 -51.62
C ASP A 215 11.42 10.20 -51.30
N ARG A 216 12.21 9.34 -51.93
CA ARG A 216 12.23 7.91 -51.65
C ARG A 216 12.82 7.60 -50.29
N GLY A 217 13.84 8.33 -49.87
CA GLY A 217 14.45 8.24 -48.51
C GLY A 217 13.47 8.68 -47.43
N LYS A 218 12.80 9.84 -47.59
CA LYS A 218 11.79 10.36 -46.68
C LYS A 218 10.61 9.36 -46.50
N LYS A 219 10.16 8.75 -47.61
CA LYS A 219 9.08 7.74 -47.55
C LYS A 219 9.49 6.50 -46.77
N ARG A 220 10.72 6.02 -46.94
CA ARG A 220 11.26 4.86 -46.19
C ARG A 220 11.44 5.20 -44.71
N MET A 221 11.95 6.37 -44.37
CA MET A 221 12.11 6.82 -42.99
C MET A 221 10.77 6.94 -42.25
N LYS A 222 9.75 7.54 -42.91
CA LYS A 222 8.37 7.57 -42.36
C LYS A 222 7.80 6.16 -42.09
N ILE A 223 8.12 5.19 -42.96
CA ILE A 223 7.69 3.79 -42.73
C ILE A 223 8.40 3.20 -41.52
N ALA A 224 9.70 3.43 -41.33
CA ALA A 224 10.45 2.95 -40.18
C ALA A 224 9.90 3.55 -38.87
N LEU A 225 9.77 4.87 -38.79
CA LEU A 225 9.19 5.57 -37.63
C LEU A 225 7.78 5.06 -37.30
N ARG A 226 6.92 4.88 -38.32
CA ARG A 226 5.57 4.33 -38.12
C ARG A 226 5.59 2.91 -37.51
N ASN A 227 6.54 2.06 -37.93
CA ASN A 227 6.66 0.70 -37.37
C ASN A 227 7.13 0.73 -35.93
N VAL A 228 8.05 1.61 -35.56
CA VAL A 228 8.45 1.81 -34.16
C VAL A 228 7.26 2.26 -33.31
N ASP A 229 6.44 3.20 -33.78
CA ASP A 229 5.23 3.64 -33.10
C ASP A 229 4.20 2.51 -32.93
N VAL A 230 4.09 1.59 -33.90
CA VAL A 230 3.24 0.40 -33.79
C VAL A 230 3.74 -0.51 -32.69
N LEU A 231 5.05 -0.78 -32.62
CA LEU A 231 5.64 -1.64 -31.59
C LEU A 231 5.46 -1.04 -30.20
N LEU A 232 5.67 0.27 -30.05
CA LEU A 232 5.43 0.99 -28.79
C LEU A 232 3.99 0.87 -28.31
N ARG A 233 3.02 1.05 -29.22
CA ARG A 233 1.59 0.86 -28.88
C ARG A 233 1.28 -0.57 -28.46
N LEU A 234 1.87 -1.57 -29.11
CA LEU A 234 1.68 -2.98 -28.75
C LEU A 234 2.21 -3.26 -27.35
N THR A 235 3.40 -2.76 -27.03
CA THR A 235 4.02 -2.90 -25.69
C THR A 235 3.17 -2.23 -24.62
N THR A 236 2.70 -0.99 -24.86
CA THR A 236 1.83 -0.27 -23.94
C THR A 236 0.51 -1.00 -23.69
N ASN A 237 -0.11 -1.52 -24.76
CA ASN A 237 -1.35 -2.30 -24.63
C ASN A 237 -1.15 -3.59 -23.83
N LEU A 238 0.00 -4.25 -23.95
CA LEU A 238 0.35 -5.45 -23.18
C LEU A 238 0.47 -5.14 -21.68
N ILE A 239 1.11 -4.04 -21.33
CA ILE A 239 1.24 -3.58 -19.93
C ILE A 239 -0.13 -3.25 -19.34
N ASN A 240 -0.93 -2.47 -20.07
CA ASN A 240 -2.24 -2.04 -19.60
C ASN A 240 -3.18 -3.25 -19.41
N PHE A 241 -3.01 -4.29 -20.21
CA PHE A 241 -3.76 -5.55 -20.06
C PHE A 241 -3.45 -6.26 -18.73
N GLU A 242 -2.17 -6.50 -18.42
CA GLU A 242 -1.77 -7.20 -17.19
C GLU A 242 -2.01 -6.36 -15.93
N ARG A 243 -1.84 -5.04 -16.02
CA ARG A 243 -2.18 -4.13 -14.90
C ARG A 243 -3.66 -4.16 -14.54
N THR A 244 -4.54 -4.30 -15.53
CA THR A 244 -5.99 -4.36 -15.29
C THR A 244 -6.39 -5.60 -14.45
N ASP A 245 -5.56 -6.65 -14.37
CA ASP A 245 -5.83 -7.82 -13.52
C ASP A 245 -5.45 -7.61 -12.04
N VAL A 246 -4.44 -6.80 -11.73
CA VAL A 246 -3.85 -6.71 -10.38
C VAL A 246 -4.24 -5.43 -9.63
N TYR A 247 -4.25 -4.28 -10.30
CA TYR A 247 -4.43 -2.97 -9.66
C TYR A 247 -5.78 -2.29 -9.92
N SER A 248 -6.62 -2.82 -10.81
CA SER A 248 -7.79 -2.11 -11.32
C SER A 248 -9.14 -2.57 -10.79
N SER A 249 -9.20 -3.06 -9.55
CA SER A 249 -10.50 -3.25 -8.90
C SER A 249 -11.12 -1.95 -8.40
N GLU A 250 -10.39 -0.83 -8.42
CA GLU A 250 -10.86 0.49 -7.97
C GLU A 250 -11.19 1.38 -9.18
N LEU A 251 -12.36 2.00 -9.13
CA LEU A 251 -12.81 3.02 -10.08
C LEU A 251 -12.68 4.40 -9.43
N PHE A 252 -12.11 5.35 -10.15
CA PHE A 252 -12.10 6.76 -9.75
C PHE A 252 -13.24 7.46 -10.46
N ILE A 253 -14.36 7.57 -9.78
CA ILE A 253 -15.61 8.04 -10.39
C ILE A 253 -15.87 9.50 -10.07
N ALA A 254 -16.37 10.21 -11.08
CA ALA A 254 -16.95 11.53 -10.94
C ALA A 254 -18.24 11.61 -11.76
N GLN A 255 -18.99 12.67 -11.54
CA GLN A 255 -20.24 12.95 -12.25
C GLN A 255 -19.95 13.77 -13.50
N TYR A 256 -20.40 13.31 -14.65
CA TYR A 256 -20.19 13.98 -15.94
C TYR A 256 -21.49 14.12 -16.71
N ASP A 257 -21.68 15.24 -17.41
CA ASP A 257 -22.73 15.39 -18.41
C ASP A 257 -22.45 14.48 -19.60
N LEU A 258 -23.33 13.50 -19.81
CA LEU A 258 -23.12 12.44 -20.81
C LEU A 258 -23.10 12.97 -22.23
N LYS A 259 -23.95 13.98 -22.53
CA LYS A 259 -24.08 14.56 -23.88
C LYS A 259 -22.81 15.34 -24.26
N SER A 260 -22.36 16.24 -23.39
CA SER A 260 -21.14 17.02 -23.59
C SER A 260 -19.91 16.12 -23.72
N TYR A 261 -19.76 15.18 -22.81
CA TYR A 261 -18.64 14.23 -22.82
C TYR A 261 -18.54 13.41 -24.11
N LEU A 262 -19.67 12.90 -24.61
CA LEU A 262 -19.69 12.11 -25.85
C LEU A 262 -19.41 12.97 -27.09
N GLN A 263 -19.90 14.21 -27.11
CA GLN A 263 -19.60 15.14 -28.20
C GLN A 263 -18.10 15.43 -28.29
N ASP A 264 -17.46 15.73 -27.15
CA ASP A 264 -16.02 15.98 -27.09
C ASP A 264 -15.21 14.78 -27.60
N VAL A 265 -15.55 13.56 -27.19
CA VAL A 265 -14.89 12.36 -27.66
C VAL A 265 -15.12 12.19 -29.17
N CYS A 266 -16.35 12.33 -29.69
CA CYS A 266 -16.65 12.18 -31.10
C CYS A 266 -15.96 13.22 -31.98
N ASP A 267 -15.82 14.46 -31.50
CA ASP A 267 -15.14 15.54 -32.23
C ASP A 267 -13.67 15.22 -32.49
N THR A 268 -13.02 14.49 -31.59
CA THR A 268 -11.63 14.04 -31.80
C THR A 268 -11.47 13.12 -33.02
N PHE A 269 -12.54 12.46 -33.44
CA PHE A 269 -12.54 11.52 -34.58
C PHE A 269 -13.00 12.11 -35.91
N ARG A 270 -13.61 13.33 -35.92
CA ARG A 270 -14.13 13.96 -37.16
C ARG A 270 -13.05 14.17 -38.21
N SER A 271 -11.86 14.65 -37.83
CA SER A 271 -10.75 14.86 -38.73
C SER A 271 -10.27 13.55 -39.38
N TYR A 272 -10.23 12.46 -38.60
CA TYR A 272 -9.85 11.16 -39.13
C TYR A 272 -10.93 10.56 -40.06
N ALA A 273 -12.20 10.74 -39.72
CA ALA A 273 -13.31 10.32 -40.57
C ALA A 273 -13.29 11.07 -41.94
N ALA A 274 -13.07 12.39 -41.91
CA ALA A 274 -12.93 13.20 -43.12
C ALA A 274 -11.73 12.75 -43.98
N PHE A 275 -10.57 12.47 -43.33
CA PHE A 275 -9.37 11.97 -44.04
C PHE A 275 -9.63 10.61 -44.72
N LYS A 276 -10.43 9.74 -44.11
CA LYS A 276 -10.76 8.41 -44.63
C LYS A 276 -12.02 8.40 -45.49
N HIS A 277 -12.63 9.55 -45.77
CA HIS A 277 -13.88 9.70 -46.52
C HIS A 277 -15.04 8.86 -45.92
N LEU A 278 -15.15 8.80 -44.58
CA LEU A 278 -16.24 8.11 -43.90
C LEU A 278 -17.38 9.05 -43.57
N ASP A 279 -18.62 8.57 -43.69
CA ASP A 279 -19.78 9.24 -43.13
C ASP A 279 -19.86 8.95 -41.63
N PHE A 280 -19.46 9.94 -40.80
CA PHE A 280 -19.40 9.80 -39.34
C PHE A 280 -20.46 10.65 -38.67
N THR A 281 -21.41 10.00 -37.99
CA THR A 281 -22.49 10.64 -37.26
C THR A 281 -22.46 10.29 -35.78
N CYS A 282 -22.76 11.31 -34.93
CA CYS A 282 -22.89 11.14 -33.49
C CYS A 282 -24.28 11.64 -33.06
N ASP A 283 -25.16 10.72 -32.70
CA ASP A 283 -26.53 10.96 -32.32
C ASP A 283 -26.74 10.80 -30.82
N CYS A 284 -26.79 11.90 -30.10
CA CYS A 284 -27.02 11.88 -28.64
C CYS A 284 -28.54 12.15 -28.36
N ASN A 285 -29.30 11.07 -28.26
CA ASN A 285 -30.73 11.16 -27.93
C ASN A 285 -30.94 10.93 -26.41
N VAL A 286 -30.44 11.88 -25.62
CA VAL A 286 -30.54 11.91 -24.16
C VAL A 286 -31.02 13.30 -23.73
N GLU A 287 -31.65 13.40 -22.56
CA GLU A 287 -32.01 14.68 -21.97
C GLU A 287 -30.78 15.56 -21.75
N GLU A 288 -30.95 16.89 -21.93
CA GLU A 288 -29.89 17.86 -21.63
C GLU A 288 -29.60 17.89 -20.14
N GLY A 289 -28.32 17.78 -19.76
CA GLY A 289 -27.90 17.72 -18.35
C GLY A 289 -28.04 16.36 -17.70
N LEU A 290 -28.12 15.26 -18.48
CA LEU A 290 -28.05 13.90 -17.92
C LEU A 290 -26.68 13.65 -17.34
N GLU A 291 -26.60 13.67 -16.02
CA GLU A 291 -25.37 13.39 -15.27
C GLU A 291 -25.26 11.89 -14.94
N VAL A 292 -24.12 11.29 -15.27
CA VAL A 292 -23.81 9.86 -15.03
C VAL A 292 -22.46 9.71 -14.34
N TRP A 293 -22.33 8.63 -13.56
CA TRP A 293 -21.13 8.33 -12.79
C TRP A 293 -20.26 7.33 -13.51
N PHE A 294 -19.01 7.71 -13.81
CA PHE A 294 -18.02 6.79 -14.37
C PHE A 294 -16.58 7.29 -14.14
N ASP A 295 -15.62 6.42 -14.39
CA ASP A 295 -14.18 6.73 -14.44
C ASP A 295 -13.85 7.23 -15.86
N LYS A 296 -13.49 8.51 -15.99
CA LYS A 296 -13.27 9.19 -17.29
C LYS A 296 -12.21 8.52 -18.13
N GLU A 297 -11.04 8.19 -17.53
CA GLU A 297 -9.92 7.55 -18.25
C GLU A 297 -10.32 6.18 -18.83
N LYS A 298 -11.01 5.38 -18.03
CA LYS A 298 -11.45 4.06 -18.46
C LYS A 298 -12.57 4.15 -19.49
N MET A 299 -13.48 5.12 -19.34
CA MET A 299 -14.53 5.35 -20.32
C MET A 299 -13.99 5.88 -21.65
N ASP A 300 -13.00 6.77 -21.61
CA ASP A 300 -12.23 7.21 -22.77
C ASP A 300 -11.60 6.04 -23.51
N SER A 301 -10.99 5.11 -22.77
CA SER A 301 -10.39 3.90 -23.36
C SER A 301 -11.44 3.02 -24.04
N ILE A 302 -12.63 2.85 -23.43
CA ILE A 302 -13.74 2.10 -24.03
C ILE A 302 -14.18 2.75 -25.34
N LEU A 303 -14.52 4.04 -25.30
CA LEU A 303 -15.04 4.77 -26.47
C LEU A 303 -14.02 4.84 -27.61
N LYS A 304 -12.78 5.25 -27.30
CA LYS A 304 -11.69 5.34 -28.28
C LYS A 304 -11.43 4.00 -28.97
N ASN A 305 -11.47 2.90 -28.22
CA ASN A 305 -11.28 1.56 -28.83
C ASN A 305 -12.45 1.14 -29.70
N LEU A 306 -13.69 1.37 -29.29
CA LEU A 306 -14.88 1.02 -30.07
C LEU A 306 -14.98 1.87 -31.36
N ILE A 307 -14.83 3.18 -31.27
CA ILE A 307 -14.94 4.08 -32.42
C ILE A 307 -13.77 3.87 -33.39
N SER A 308 -12.53 3.74 -32.91
CA SER A 308 -11.37 3.51 -33.77
C SER A 308 -11.46 2.18 -34.50
N ASN A 309 -11.99 1.13 -33.85
CA ASN A 309 -12.24 -0.16 -34.52
C ASN A 309 -13.30 -0.03 -35.60
N ALA A 310 -14.42 0.61 -35.33
CA ALA A 310 -15.46 0.87 -36.34
C ALA A 310 -14.89 1.59 -37.55
N MET A 311 -14.18 2.70 -37.36
CA MET A 311 -13.56 3.46 -38.45
C MET A 311 -12.48 2.69 -39.18
N LYS A 312 -11.72 1.85 -38.49
CA LYS A 312 -10.63 1.07 -39.04
C LYS A 312 -11.11 -0.02 -40.00
N TYR A 313 -12.19 -0.70 -39.63
CA TYR A 313 -12.73 -1.82 -40.39
C TYR A 313 -13.81 -1.43 -41.40
N THR A 314 -14.19 -0.18 -41.46
CA THR A 314 -15.11 0.38 -42.47
C THR A 314 -14.29 0.84 -43.68
N PRO A 315 -14.64 0.43 -44.91
CA PRO A 315 -14.01 0.92 -46.14
C PRO A 315 -14.32 2.40 -46.40
N GLU A 316 -13.59 3.01 -47.30
CA GLU A 316 -13.85 4.39 -47.75
C GLU A 316 -15.32 4.51 -48.26
N TYR A 317 -15.93 5.65 -47.99
CA TYR A 317 -17.34 5.96 -48.25
C TYR A 317 -18.37 5.12 -47.47
N GLY A 318 -17.90 4.35 -46.46
CA GLY A 318 -18.77 3.68 -45.52
C GLY A 318 -19.25 4.60 -44.40
N MET A 319 -20.19 4.09 -43.59
CA MET A 319 -20.82 4.82 -42.50
C MET A 319 -20.35 4.28 -41.15
N VAL A 320 -20.07 5.19 -40.20
CA VAL A 320 -19.89 4.90 -38.77
C VAL A 320 -20.81 5.79 -37.97
N ARG A 321 -21.71 5.19 -37.19
CA ARG A 321 -22.65 5.90 -36.34
C ARG A 321 -22.42 5.56 -34.88
N VAL A 322 -22.26 6.58 -34.05
CA VAL A 322 -22.26 6.49 -32.59
C VAL A 322 -23.60 7.04 -32.12
N SER A 323 -24.35 6.27 -31.36
CA SER A 323 -25.62 6.75 -30.80
C SER A 323 -25.74 6.38 -29.34
N VAL A 324 -26.38 7.27 -28.57
CA VAL A 324 -26.66 7.05 -27.16
C VAL A 324 -28.14 7.25 -26.92
N GLN A 325 -28.72 6.32 -26.17
CA GLN A 325 -30.12 6.31 -25.78
C GLN A 325 -30.25 6.17 -24.28
N GLU A 326 -31.15 6.93 -23.73
CA GLU A 326 -31.48 6.88 -22.31
C GLU A 326 -32.71 6.02 -22.06
N ASN A 327 -32.66 5.21 -20.99
CA ASN A 327 -33.79 4.51 -20.41
C ASN A 327 -33.97 4.94 -18.95
N LYS A 328 -34.99 4.45 -18.27
CA LYS A 328 -35.33 4.84 -16.88
C LYS A 328 -34.09 4.69 -15.94
N ASP A 329 -33.46 3.54 -15.91
CA ASP A 329 -32.38 3.19 -14.97
C ASP A 329 -31.02 2.95 -15.65
N THR A 330 -30.98 3.01 -16.99
CA THR A 330 -29.80 2.67 -17.79
C THR A 330 -29.61 3.67 -18.93
N TRP A 331 -28.40 3.74 -19.42
CA TRP A 331 -28.10 4.37 -20.71
C TRP A 331 -27.36 3.39 -21.61
N LYS A 332 -27.58 3.49 -22.90
CA LYS A 332 -27.07 2.57 -23.90
C LYS A 332 -26.25 3.32 -24.93
N LEU A 333 -25.01 2.91 -25.08
CA LEU A 333 -24.12 3.33 -26.16
C LEU A 333 -24.19 2.30 -27.28
N GLU A 334 -24.41 2.74 -28.49
CA GLU A 334 -24.36 1.92 -29.70
C GLU A 334 -23.34 2.48 -30.68
N VAL A 335 -22.36 1.66 -31.08
CA VAL A 335 -21.43 1.97 -32.15
C VAL A 335 -21.72 1.02 -33.30
N LYS A 336 -22.16 1.58 -34.44
CA LYS A 336 -22.54 0.83 -35.65
C LYS A 336 -21.65 1.23 -36.81
N ASP A 337 -21.16 0.27 -37.54
CA ASP A 337 -20.38 0.44 -38.76
C ASP A 337 -20.94 -0.39 -39.94
N THR A 338 -20.62 0.02 -41.15
CA THR A 338 -20.92 -0.69 -42.39
C THR A 338 -19.67 -1.38 -42.96
N GLY A 339 -18.79 -1.85 -42.04
CA GLY A 339 -17.51 -2.44 -42.38
C GLY A 339 -17.57 -3.91 -42.85
N ILE A 340 -16.41 -4.56 -42.80
CA ILE A 340 -16.24 -5.95 -43.29
C ILE A 340 -17.04 -6.97 -42.48
N GLY A 341 -17.57 -6.61 -41.32
CA GLY A 341 -18.31 -7.52 -40.46
C GLY A 341 -17.48 -8.68 -39.91
N ILE A 342 -18.13 -9.52 -39.11
CA ILE A 342 -17.53 -10.65 -38.39
C ILE A 342 -18.39 -11.88 -38.61
N SER A 343 -17.77 -13.00 -38.91
CA SER A 343 -18.45 -14.26 -39.09
C SER A 343 -19.11 -14.75 -37.80
N SER A 344 -20.30 -15.31 -37.87
CA SER A 344 -21.04 -15.84 -36.70
C SER A 344 -20.25 -16.91 -35.92
N LYS A 345 -19.38 -17.67 -36.59
CA LYS A 345 -18.50 -18.66 -35.94
C LYS A 345 -17.42 -18.02 -35.04
N GLU A 346 -17.14 -16.74 -35.25
CA GLU A 346 -16.08 -16.01 -34.56
C GLU A 346 -16.59 -15.14 -33.39
N HIS A 347 -17.91 -14.91 -33.26
CA HIS A 347 -18.51 -14.05 -32.24
C HIS A 347 -18.06 -14.45 -30.83
N ASN A 348 -18.03 -15.74 -30.50
CA ASN A 348 -17.63 -16.23 -29.17
C ASN A 348 -16.12 -16.08 -28.87
N LYS A 349 -15.32 -15.79 -29.92
CA LYS A 349 -13.87 -15.61 -29.80
C LYS A 349 -13.43 -14.15 -29.77
N LEU A 350 -14.31 -13.20 -30.10
CA LEU A 350 -14.01 -11.76 -30.20
C LEU A 350 -13.37 -11.16 -28.95
N PHE A 351 -13.75 -11.67 -27.79
CA PHE A 351 -13.27 -11.20 -26.49
C PHE A 351 -12.15 -12.08 -25.90
N LYS A 352 -11.59 -13.01 -26.71
CA LYS A 352 -10.41 -13.79 -26.31
C LYS A 352 -9.13 -13.03 -26.63
N MET A 353 -8.11 -13.26 -25.83
CA MET A 353 -6.80 -12.66 -26.01
C MET A 353 -6.21 -13.00 -27.39
N HIS A 354 -5.61 -12.01 -28.05
CA HIS A 354 -4.98 -12.12 -29.38
C HIS A 354 -5.89 -12.61 -30.49
N PHE A 355 -7.22 -12.56 -30.33
CA PHE A 355 -8.14 -12.96 -31.40
C PHE A 355 -8.26 -11.87 -32.47
N ARG A 356 -8.13 -12.26 -33.70
CA ARG A 356 -8.40 -11.44 -34.91
C ARG A 356 -9.21 -12.30 -35.92
N GLY A 357 -10.30 -11.75 -36.38
CA GLY A 357 -11.11 -12.43 -37.42
C GLY A 357 -10.33 -12.64 -38.68
N VAL A 358 -10.61 -13.74 -39.38
CA VAL A 358 -9.94 -14.11 -40.63
C VAL A 358 -10.05 -12.98 -41.67
N ASN A 359 -11.20 -12.30 -41.74
CA ASN A 359 -11.43 -11.17 -42.64
C ASN A 359 -10.52 -9.96 -42.33
N ALA A 360 -10.26 -9.71 -41.04
CA ALA A 360 -9.36 -8.65 -40.61
C ALA A 360 -7.89 -8.99 -40.89
N ILE A 361 -7.50 -10.25 -40.87
CA ILE A 361 -6.16 -10.71 -41.24
C ILE A 361 -5.95 -10.56 -42.75
N ASN A 362 -6.91 -11.00 -43.54
CA ASN A 362 -6.86 -10.94 -45.00
C ASN A 362 -6.86 -9.52 -45.55
N SER A 363 -7.48 -8.56 -44.86
CA SER A 363 -7.52 -7.13 -45.24
C SER A 363 -6.24 -6.36 -44.94
N LYS A 364 -5.16 -6.97 -44.45
CA LYS A 364 -3.88 -6.35 -44.06
C LYS A 364 -4.02 -5.21 -43.02
N ILE A 365 -5.11 -5.15 -42.29
CA ILE A 365 -5.37 -4.14 -41.25
C ILE A 365 -4.60 -4.51 -39.99
N THR A 366 -3.72 -3.66 -39.51
CA THR A 366 -2.89 -3.92 -38.31
C THR A 366 -3.69 -3.79 -37.01
N GLY A 367 -3.53 -4.75 -36.06
CA GLY A 367 -4.17 -4.72 -34.75
C GLY A 367 -3.61 -5.78 -33.79
N SER A 368 -3.61 -5.50 -32.48
CA SER A 368 -3.07 -6.39 -31.44
C SER A 368 -4.01 -7.55 -31.04
N GLY A 369 -5.32 -7.45 -31.30
CA GLY A 369 -6.32 -8.40 -30.81
C GLY A 369 -6.60 -8.34 -29.30
N ILE A 370 -6.10 -7.32 -28.60
CA ILE A 370 -6.25 -7.13 -27.14
C ILE A 370 -7.39 -6.13 -26.83
N GLY A 371 -7.65 -5.18 -27.72
CA GLY A 371 -8.54 -4.04 -27.46
C GLY A 371 -9.96 -4.42 -27.03
N LEU A 372 -10.67 -5.28 -27.74
CA LEU A 372 -12.05 -5.67 -27.40
C LEU A 372 -12.13 -6.45 -26.08
N MET A 373 -11.13 -7.26 -25.77
CA MET A 373 -11.06 -7.97 -24.50
C MET A 373 -10.91 -6.99 -23.33
N LEU A 374 -9.99 -6.01 -23.45
CA LEU A 374 -9.82 -4.93 -22.45
C LEU A 374 -11.11 -4.12 -22.32
N THR A 375 -11.73 -3.73 -23.43
CA THR A 375 -13.02 -3.01 -23.43
C THR A 375 -14.10 -3.75 -22.65
N ARG A 376 -14.27 -5.06 -22.88
CA ARG A 376 -15.22 -5.90 -22.13
C ARG A 376 -14.94 -5.91 -20.64
N LYS A 377 -13.67 -5.93 -20.25
CA LYS A 377 -13.25 -5.93 -18.85
C LYS A 377 -13.56 -4.60 -18.19
N LEU A 378 -13.24 -3.47 -18.84
CA LEU A 378 -13.55 -2.12 -18.36
C LEU A 378 -15.06 -1.87 -18.24
N ILE A 379 -15.86 -2.35 -19.21
CA ILE A 379 -17.32 -2.28 -19.15
C ILE A 379 -17.86 -3.06 -17.95
N ARG A 380 -17.37 -4.26 -17.69
CA ARG A 380 -17.77 -5.06 -16.51
C ARG A 380 -17.36 -4.42 -15.18
N LEU A 381 -16.23 -3.74 -15.14
CA LEU A 381 -15.81 -2.95 -13.97
C LEU A 381 -16.82 -1.85 -13.64
N HIS A 382 -17.39 -1.21 -14.66
CA HIS A 382 -18.48 -0.23 -14.51
C HIS A 382 -19.86 -0.88 -14.32
N GLY A 383 -19.95 -2.19 -14.09
CA GLY A 383 -21.23 -2.89 -13.94
C GLY A 383 -22.05 -2.96 -15.23
N GLY A 384 -21.45 -2.67 -16.40
CA GLY A 384 -22.09 -2.66 -17.69
C GLY A 384 -22.06 -4.01 -18.41
N GLU A 385 -22.88 -4.11 -19.46
CA GLU A 385 -22.97 -5.26 -20.35
C GLU A 385 -22.66 -4.87 -21.79
N ILE A 386 -22.03 -5.78 -22.54
CA ILE A 386 -21.68 -5.59 -23.96
C ILE A 386 -22.31 -6.67 -24.80
N GLU A 387 -22.98 -6.26 -25.87
CA GLU A 387 -23.55 -7.11 -26.92
C GLU A 387 -22.93 -6.78 -28.28
N VAL A 388 -22.68 -7.78 -29.11
CA VAL A 388 -22.15 -7.62 -30.45
C VAL A 388 -23.10 -8.30 -31.46
N LYS A 389 -23.54 -7.53 -32.44
CA LYS A 389 -24.28 -8.04 -33.60
C LYS A 389 -23.49 -7.72 -34.86
N SER A 390 -23.09 -8.71 -35.59
CA SER A 390 -22.28 -8.54 -36.80
C SER A 390 -22.66 -9.56 -37.86
N VAL A 391 -22.68 -9.09 -39.07
CA VAL A 391 -22.87 -9.94 -40.25
C VAL A 391 -21.74 -9.67 -41.24
N GLU A 392 -21.14 -10.68 -41.74
CA GLU A 392 -20.02 -10.61 -42.69
C GLU A 392 -20.43 -9.79 -43.91
N HIS A 393 -19.59 -8.82 -44.28
CA HIS A 393 -19.78 -7.85 -45.37
C HIS A 393 -20.99 -6.89 -45.23
N GLN A 394 -21.64 -6.84 -44.05
CA GLN A 394 -22.73 -5.88 -43.75
C GLN A 394 -22.42 -4.92 -42.64
N GLY A 395 -21.36 -5.20 -41.86
CA GLY A 395 -20.90 -4.35 -40.76
C GLY A 395 -21.12 -4.97 -39.39
N THR A 396 -20.78 -4.15 -38.36
CA THR A 396 -20.84 -4.53 -36.93
C THR A 396 -21.62 -3.49 -36.15
N THR A 397 -22.39 -3.98 -35.21
CA THR A 397 -23.07 -3.13 -34.19
C THR A 397 -22.65 -3.62 -32.81
N ILE A 398 -22.01 -2.77 -32.04
CA ILE A 398 -21.66 -3.03 -30.66
C ILE A 398 -22.56 -2.16 -29.76
N LYS A 399 -23.28 -2.82 -28.86
CA LYS A 399 -24.13 -2.17 -27.85
C LYS A 399 -23.55 -2.36 -26.47
N VAL A 400 -23.46 -1.28 -25.73
CA VAL A 400 -23.00 -1.30 -24.35
C VAL A 400 -24.10 -0.66 -23.49
N THR A 401 -24.49 -1.36 -22.43
CA THR A 401 -25.48 -0.89 -21.49
C THR A 401 -24.84 -0.61 -20.14
N PHE A 402 -25.04 0.59 -19.59
CA PHE A 402 -24.59 0.99 -18.27
C PHE A 402 -25.76 1.42 -17.39
N LEU A 403 -25.61 1.31 -16.08
CA LEU A 403 -26.54 1.84 -15.09
C LEU A 403 -26.26 3.33 -14.82
N LYS A 404 -27.27 4.13 -14.52
CA LYS A 404 -27.13 5.59 -14.32
C LYS A 404 -26.48 5.95 -12.99
N GLY A 405 -26.90 5.35 -11.90
CA GLY A 405 -26.44 5.69 -10.55
C GLY A 405 -25.03 5.19 -10.22
N ARG A 406 -24.59 5.41 -8.98
CA ARG A 406 -23.29 4.96 -8.46
C ARG A 406 -23.36 3.69 -7.59
N GLU A 407 -24.56 3.29 -7.15
CA GLU A 407 -24.76 2.22 -6.17
C GLU A 407 -24.27 0.85 -6.63
N HIS A 408 -24.25 0.63 -7.95
CA HIS A 408 -23.74 -0.60 -8.58
C HIS A 408 -22.23 -0.65 -8.71
N LEU A 409 -21.54 0.50 -8.56
CA LEU A 409 -20.08 0.60 -8.72
C LEU A 409 -19.40 0.13 -7.42
N ARG A 410 -18.92 -1.12 -7.45
CA ARG A 410 -18.20 -1.72 -6.32
C ARG A 410 -16.76 -1.22 -6.28
N LYS A 411 -16.24 -0.91 -5.07
CA LYS A 411 -14.87 -0.43 -4.84
C LYS A 411 -14.54 0.81 -5.68
N CYS A 412 -15.35 1.86 -5.56
CA CYS A 412 -15.11 3.14 -6.21
C CYS A 412 -14.60 4.18 -5.21
N ILE A 413 -13.73 5.05 -5.69
CA ILE A 413 -13.28 6.26 -5.00
C ILE A 413 -13.92 7.43 -5.74
N GLN A 414 -14.73 8.21 -5.04
CA GLN A 414 -15.30 9.41 -5.61
C GLN A 414 -14.23 10.50 -5.67
N ILE A 415 -14.07 11.09 -6.86
CA ILE A 415 -13.22 12.27 -7.07
C ILE A 415 -14.09 13.45 -7.46
N GLU A 416 -13.65 14.68 -7.16
CA GLU A 416 -14.27 15.84 -7.74
C GLU A 416 -13.97 15.85 -9.25
N PRO A 417 -14.96 16.13 -10.13
CA PRO A 417 -14.68 16.34 -11.53
C PRO A 417 -13.69 17.51 -11.63
N GLU A 418 -12.55 17.30 -12.26
CA GLU A 418 -11.68 18.42 -12.62
C GLU A 418 -12.54 19.44 -13.37
N ARG A 419 -12.82 20.58 -12.71
CA ARG A 419 -13.33 21.74 -13.44
C ARG A 419 -12.31 21.98 -14.52
N GLU A 420 -12.72 21.84 -15.77
CA GLU A 420 -11.90 22.17 -16.92
C GLU A 420 -11.32 23.57 -16.70
N MET A 421 -10.13 23.63 -16.11
CA MET A 421 -9.22 24.70 -16.44
C MET A 421 -9.05 24.55 -17.95
N LYS A 422 -9.69 25.48 -18.68
CA LYS A 422 -9.68 25.56 -20.13
C LYS A 422 -8.38 24.97 -20.64
N LYS A 423 -8.47 23.84 -21.34
CA LYS A 423 -7.43 23.28 -22.21
C LYS A 423 -7.17 24.24 -23.39
N GLY A 424 -7.10 25.51 -23.10
CA GLY A 424 -6.52 26.51 -23.92
C GLY A 424 -5.11 26.69 -23.43
N ARG A 425 -4.13 26.14 -24.15
CA ARG A 425 -2.68 26.37 -24.02
C ARG A 425 -1.83 25.31 -23.36
N MET A 426 -2.08 24.01 -23.54
CA MET A 426 -1.02 23.05 -23.29
C MET A 426 -0.54 22.30 -24.55
N ASP A 427 -1.31 22.33 -25.65
CA ASP A 427 -0.88 21.78 -26.95
C ASP A 427 -0.49 22.85 -27.99
N GLU A 428 -0.60 24.13 -27.65
CA GLU A 428 -0.08 25.28 -28.40
C GLU A 428 0.81 26.13 -27.48
N ILE A 429 1.86 25.55 -26.89
CA ILE A 429 3.11 26.25 -26.90
C ILE A 429 3.68 25.97 -28.30
N ALA A 430 3.01 26.56 -29.29
CA ALA A 430 3.65 26.98 -30.49
C ALA A 430 5.00 27.51 -30.07
N VAL A 431 6.04 27.00 -30.69
CA VAL A 431 7.32 27.69 -30.85
C VAL A 431 6.99 29.14 -31.21
N ALA A 432 6.77 29.96 -30.20
CA ALA A 432 6.84 31.39 -30.39
C ALA A 432 8.30 31.60 -30.71
N ASP A 433 8.52 31.89 -31.97
CA ASP A 433 9.74 32.39 -32.54
C ASP A 433 10.09 33.68 -31.78
N HIS A 434 10.75 33.54 -30.65
CA HIS A 434 11.43 34.61 -29.97
C HIS A 434 12.82 34.78 -30.61
N SER A 435 12.79 35.08 -31.90
CA SER A 435 13.83 35.87 -32.52
C SER A 435 13.66 37.33 -32.04
N GLY A 436 14.28 37.66 -30.92
CA GLY A 436 14.27 39.04 -30.50
C GLY A 436 14.49 39.29 -29.03
N LYS A 437 15.73 39.40 -28.65
CA LYS A 437 16.36 39.77 -27.39
C LYS A 437 16.85 38.59 -26.55
N SER A 438 18.00 38.07 -26.93
CA SER A 438 18.99 37.56 -26.00
C SER A 438 19.24 38.63 -24.93
N SER A 439 18.57 38.49 -23.75
CA SER A 439 19.09 39.09 -22.55
C SER A 439 20.45 38.44 -22.32
N GLU A 440 21.49 39.22 -22.42
CA GLU A 440 22.84 38.85 -22.05
C GLU A 440 22.83 38.31 -20.64
N ILE A 441 22.82 36.98 -20.52
CA ILE A 441 23.20 36.27 -19.29
C ILE A 441 24.67 36.64 -19.11
N VAL A 442 24.99 37.35 -18.06
CA VAL A 442 26.36 37.65 -17.63
C VAL A 442 27.01 36.30 -17.32
N ASP A 443 27.74 35.85 -18.28
CA ASP A 443 28.38 34.56 -18.39
C ASP A 443 29.68 34.55 -17.56
N ASN A 444 29.78 33.59 -16.67
CA ASN A 444 31.04 33.10 -16.13
C ASN A 444 31.52 31.85 -16.92
N GLY A 445 31.34 31.78 -18.21
CA GLY A 445 32.03 30.87 -19.12
C GLY A 445 31.94 29.37 -18.91
N ALA A 446 31.16 28.89 -17.95
CA ALA A 446 31.05 27.46 -17.65
C ALA A 446 29.64 26.93 -17.96
N LEU A 447 29.56 25.92 -18.83
CA LEU A 447 28.31 25.22 -19.15
C LEU A 447 27.63 24.68 -17.90
N PRO A 448 26.26 24.74 -17.78
CA PRO A 448 25.52 24.15 -16.65
C PRO A 448 25.83 22.66 -16.51
N ARG A 449 25.98 22.23 -15.26
CA ARG A 449 26.35 20.82 -14.92
C ARG A 449 25.14 19.96 -14.80
N ILE A 450 25.07 18.85 -15.54
CA ILE A 450 23.99 17.87 -15.51
C ILE A 450 24.55 16.51 -15.17
N LEU A 451 23.90 15.81 -14.21
CA LEU A 451 24.18 14.41 -13.92
C LEU A 451 23.11 13.53 -14.59
N VAL A 452 23.55 12.60 -15.45
CA VAL A 452 22.71 11.60 -16.11
C VAL A 452 22.85 10.28 -15.37
N VAL A 453 21.73 9.69 -14.93
CA VAL A 453 21.69 8.41 -14.21
C VAL A 453 20.83 7.45 -15.03
N GLU A 454 21.47 6.48 -15.68
CA GLU A 454 20.83 5.55 -16.61
C GLU A 454 21.61 4.23 -16.59
N ASP A 455 20.97 3.11 -16.38
CA ASP A 455 21.62 1.80 -16.29
C ASP A 455 21.97 1.22 -17.69
N ASN A 456 21.20 1.58 -18.71
CA ASN A 456 21.48 1.15 -20.07
C ASN A 456 22.63 1.95 -20.70
N ASP A 457 23.76 1.27 -21.00
CA ASP A 457 24.99 1.89 -21.53
C ASP A 457 24.78 2.63 -22.84
N GLU A 458 23.96 2.09 -23.75
CA GLU A 458 23.72 2.71 -25.07
C GLU A 458 22.88 3.97 -24.93
N LEU A 459 21.83 3.96 -24.09
CA LEU A 459 20.99 5.13 -23.84
C LEU A 459 21.77 6.19 -23.05
N ARG A 460 22.58 5.78 -22.08
CA ARG A 460 23.45 6.67 -21.33
C ARG A 460 24.43 7.40 -22.25
N THR A 461 25.11 6.67 -23.15
CA THR A 461 26.00 7.23 -24.14
C THR A 461 25.27 8.20 -25.09
N TYR A 462 24.09 7.80 -25.60
CA TYR A 462 23.27 8.65 -26.45
C TYR A 462 22.85 9.97 -25.76
N LEU A 463 22.50 9.93 -24.48
CA LEU A 463 22.15 11.13 -23.71
C LEU A 463 23.37 12.04 -23.50
N ILE A 464 24.53 11.44 -23.17
CA ILE A 464 25.78 12.21 -23.05
C ILE A 464 26.07 12.92 -24.36
N ASP A 465 26.14 12.21 -25.47
CA ASP A 465 26.47 12.79 -26.80
C ASP A 465 25.45 13.86 -27.18
N SER A 466 24.16 13.63 -26.90
CA SER A 466 23.12 14.59 -27.27
C SER A 466 23.07 15.84 -26.39
N LEU A 467 23.61 15.83 -25.17
CA LEU A 467 23.54 16.96 -24.24
C LEU A 467 24.87 17.70 -24.08
N SER A 468 26.02 17.06 -24.38
CA SER A 468 27.36 17.62 -24.16
C SER A 468 27.66 18.87 -24.97
N ASP A 469 26.94 19.12 -26.08
CA ASP A 469 27.08 20.36 -26.88
C ASP A 469 26.62 21.60 -26.09
N ILE A 470 25.73 21.45 -25.13
CA ILE A 470 25.03 22.54 -24.43
C ILE A 470 25.33 22.54 -22.92
N TYR A 471 25.66 21.39 -22.36
CA TYR A 471 25.81 21.15 -20.91
C TYR A 471 27.13 20.45 -20.61
N ASN A 472 27.64 20.65 -19.39
CA ASN A 472 28.72 19.83 -18.84
C ASN A 472 28.08 18.57 -18.20
N VAL A 473 28.20 17.42 -18.88
CA VAL A 473 27.51 16.19 -18.54
C VAL A 473 28.45 15.21 -17.86
N GLN A 474 28.05 14.75 -16.66
CA GLN A 474 28.63 13.56 -16.02
C GLN A 474 27.54 12.50 -15.94
N ALA A 475 27.90 11.20 -15.95
CA ALA A 475 26.94 10.13 -15.95
C ALA A 475 27.38 8.95 -15.05
N CYS A 476 26.39 8.19 -14.56
CA CYS A 476 26.57 6.97 -13.79
C CYS A 476 25.45 5.97 -14.08
N CYS A 477 25.59 4.73 -13.58
CA CYS A 477 24.71 3.64 -13.96
C CYS A 477 23.61 3.31 -12.94
N ASN A 478 23.64 3.88 -11.74
CA ASN A 478 22.62 3.64 -10.70
C ASN A 478 22.52 4.79 -9.69
N GLY A 479 21.48 4.77 -8.86
CA GLY A 479 21.24 5.83 -7.87
C GLY A 479 22.28 5.89 -6.76
N LYS A 480 22.93 4.77 -6.40
CA LYS A 480 23.98 4.77 -5.36
C LYS A 480 25.23 5.52 -5.80
N GLU A 481 25.67 5.26 -7.02
CA GLU A 481 26.77 6.02 -7.62
C GLU A 481 26.41 7.50 -7.76
N ALA A 482 25.17 7.79 -8.16
CA ALA A 482 24.68 9.16 -8.25
C ALA A 482 24.79 9.91 -6.92
N CYS A 483 24.43 9.30 -5.79
CA CYS A 483 24.56 9.92 -4.46
C CYS A 483 26.01 10.31 -4.11
N ILE A 484 26.98 9.57 -4.59
CA ILE A 484 28.41 9.90 -4.39
C ILE A 484 28.82 11.05 -5.32
N ILE A 485 28.49 10.92 -6.60
CA ILE A 485 28.88 11.89 -7.62
C ILE A 485 28.22 13.27 -7.38
N VAL A 486 27.01 13.32 -6.88
CA VAL A 486 26.31 14.57 -6.55
C VAL A 486 27.11 15.42 -5.57
N LYS A 487 27.77 14.81 -4.58
CA LYS A 487 28.57 15.51 -3.56
C LYS A 487 29.96 15.99 -4.08
N GLU A 488 30.44 15.42 -5.17
CA GLU A 488 31.70 15.79 -5.81
C GLU A 488 31.48 16.77 -6.97
N PHE A 489 30.53 16.46 -7.83
CA PHE A 489 30.27 17.21 -9.08
C PHE A 489 29.37 18.42 -8.89
N TRP A 490 28.46 18.39 -7.89
CA TRP A 490 27.45 19.42 -7.61
C TRP A 490 26.66 19.81 -8.87
N PRO A 491 25.86 18.90 -9.43
CA PRO A 491 25.08 19.16 -10.63
C PRO A 491 23.99 20.19 -10.37
N GLU A 492 23.64 20.96 -11.39
CA GLU A 492 22.55 21.92 -11.39
C GLU A 492 21.20 21.25 -11.74
N LEU A 493 21.23 20.04 -12.29
CA LEU A 493 20.08 19.18 -12.58
C LEU A 493 20.51 17.72 -12.63
N ILE A 494 19.64 16.83 -12.12
CA ILE A 494 19.79 15.38 -12.26
C ILE A 494 18.72 14.88 -13.23
N LEU A 495 19.16 14.15 -14.27
CA LEU A 495 18.31 13.41 -15.20
C LEU A 495 18.44 11.93 -14.88
N SER A 496 17.38 11.28 -14.35
CA SER A 496 17.48 9.90 -13.86
C SER A 496 16.39 9.01 -14.45
N ASP A 497 16.76 7.79 -14.85
CA ASP A 497 15.77 6.73 -15.03
C ASP A 497 15.15 6.36 -13.69
N ILE A 498 13.90 5.89 -13.71
CA ILE A 498 13.20 5.39 -12.52
C ILE A 498 13.65 3.97 -12.21
N MET A 499 13.73 3.09 -13.23
CA MET A 499 13.96 1.67 -13.05
C MET A 499 15.43 1.31 -13.27
N MET A 500 16.22 1.31 -12.20
CA MET A 500 17.62 0.95 -12.23
C MET A 500 17.97 -0.07 -11.14
N PRO A 501 19.02 -0.90 -11.33
CA PRO A 501 19.48 -1.82 -10.31
C PRO A 501 20.03 -1.09 -9.08
N GLU A 502 20.08 -1.74 -7.94
CA GLU A 502 20.58 -1.29 -6.64
C GLU A 502 19.80 -0.14 -6.01
N MET A 503 19.62 0.98 -6.66
CA MET A 503 18.83 2.14 -6.23
C MET A 503 18.15 2.77 -7.44
N GLY A 504 16.82 2.77 -7.45
CA GLY A 504 16.01 3.37 -8.50
C GLY A 504 15.99 4.91 -8.44
N GLY A 505 15.46 5.55 -9.49
CA GLY A 505 15.37 7.00 -9.56
C GLY A 505 14.38 7.61 -8.56
N ASP A 506 13.38 6.86 -8.14
CA ASP A 506 12.44 7.23 -7.08
C ASP A 506 13.11 7.26 -5.70
N GLU A 507 13.87 6.22 -5.36
CA GLU A 507 14.67 6.16 -4.12
C GLU A 507 15.77 7.24 -4.12
N LEU A 508 16.43 7.47 -5.26
CA LEU A 508 17.39 8.55 -5.45
C LEU A 508 16.74 9.91 -5.20
N CYS A 509 15.54 10.14 -5.74
CA CYS A 509 14.79 11.38 -5.54
C CYS A 509 14.50 11.63 -4.05
N VAL A 510 13.97 10.63 -3.33
CA VAL A 510 13.74 10.73 -1.87
C VAL A 510 15.04 11.08 -1.14
N THR A 511 16.15 10.42 -1.49
CA THR A 511 17.44 10.61 -0.83
C THR A 511 17.97 12.02 -1.06
N ILE A 512 18.00 12.49 -2.31
CA ILE A 512 18.49 13.84 -2.69
C ILE A 512 17.61 14.95 -2.12
N LYS A 513 16.28 14.80 -2.19
CA LYS A 513 15.34 15.79 -1.67
C LYS A 513 15.21 15.77 -0.14
N GLY A 514 15.54 14.67 0.50
CA GLY A 514 15.58 14.53 1.96
C GLY A 514 16.87 15.03 2.62
N ASP A 515 17.96 15.17 1.88
CA ASP A 515 19.24 15.68 2.39
C ASP A 515 19.29 17.22 2.26
N ILE A 516 19.51 17.90 3.39
CA ILE A 516 19.58 19.36 3.43
C ILE A 516 20.66 19.91 2.50
N GLU A 517 21.73 19.19 2.22
CA GLU A 517 22.82 19.64 1.35
C GLU A 517 22.43 19.65 -0.13
N THR A 518 21.58 18.71 -0.57
CA THR A 518 21.29 18.44 -1.98
C THR A 518 19.83 18.70 -2.38
N SER A 519 18.94 18.97 -1.42
CA SER A 519 17.50 19.16 -1.65
C SER A 519 17.13 20.18 -2.72
N HIS A 520 17.99 21.18 -2.94
CA HIS A 520 17.80 22.24 -3.94
C HIS A 520 18.00 21.79 -5.39
N ILE A 521 18.63 20.63 -5.63
CA ILE A 521 18.93 20.15 -6.99
C ILE A 521 17.65 19.64 -7.65
N PRO A 522 17.23 20.19 -8.81
CA PRO A 522 16.08 19.69 -9.55
C PRO A 522 16.34 18.31 -10.14
N ILE A 523 15.32 17.46 -10.09
CA ILE A 523 15.36 16.08 -10.61
C ILE A 523 14.30 15.93 -11.69
N LEU A 524 14.74 15.57 -12.91
CA LEU A 524 13.91 15.19 -14.03
C LEU A 524 13.95 13.67 -14.19
N LEU A 525 12.80 13.01 -13.98
CA LEU A 525 12.70 11.56 -14.07
C LEU A 525 12.35 11.10 -15.48
N LEU A 526 13.08 10.10 -15.99
CA LEU A 526 12.73 9.36 -17.20
C LEU A 526 11.87 8.16 -16.82
N THR A 527 10.67 8.06 -17.36
CA THR A 527 9.74 6.99 -17.02
C THR A 527 9.30 6.19 -18.24
N ALA A 528 9.21 4.88 -18.10
CA ALA A 528 8.60 4.02 -19.09
C ALA A 528 7.05 4.03 -19.02
N LEU A 529 6.47 4.63 -17.98
CA LEU A 529 5.06 4.53 -17.65
C LEU A 529 4.36 5.87 -17.93
N GLY A 530 3.52 5.90 -18.96
CA GLY A 530 2.76 7.07 -19.39
C GLY A 530 1.45 7.34 -18.64
N ASP A 531 1.16 6.64 -17.53
CA ASP A 531 -0.07 6.85 -16.78
C ASP A 531 0.05 8.00 -15.78
N GLU A 532 -0.94 8.89 -15.76
CA GLU A 532 -1.03 10.06 -14.86
C GLU A 532 -0.83 9.70 -13.37
N ARG A 533 -1.17 8.48 -12.95
CA ARG A 533 -0.98 8.02 -11.56
C ARG A 533 0.48 7.84 -11.17
N ASN A 534 1.29 7.29 -12.05
CA ASN A 534 2.72 7.14 -11.78
C ASN A 534 3.44 8.47 -11.84
N ILE A 535 2.93 9.38 -12.64
CA ILE A 535 3.31 10.78 -12.69
C ILE A 535 3.01 11.44 -11.34
N LEU A 536 1.80 11.25 -10.80
CA LEU A 536 1.39 11.75 -9.48
C LEU A 536 2.19 11.10 -8.34
N GLU A 537 2.52 9.81 -8.44
CA GLU A 537 3.39 9.14 -7.47
C GLU A 537 4.82 9.68 -7.54
N GLY A 538 5.38 9.87 -8.73
CA GLY A 538 6.69 10.48 -8.92
C GLY A 538 6.75 11.93 -8.41
N LEU A 539 5.71 12.72 -8.62
CA LEU A 539 5.60 14.09 -8.08
C LEU A 539 5.40 14.08 -6.54
N LYS A 540 4.70 13.10 -5.97
CA LYS A 540 4.59 12.92 -4.51
C LYS A 540 5.92 12.56 -3.86
N VAL A 541 6.80 11.88 -4.57
CA VAL A 541 8.17 11.54 -4.15
C VAL A 541 9.10 12.77 -4.17
N GLY A 542 8.65 13.88 -4.77
CA GLY A 542 9.37 15.17 -4.77
C GLY A 542 10.17 15.46 -6.03
N ALA A 543 9.97 14.73 -7.14
CA ALA A 543 10.56 15.07 -8.43
C ALA A 543 10.03 16.41 -8.96
N ASP A 544 10.88 17.19 -9.62
CA ASP A 544 10.51 18.50 -10.15
C ASP A 544 9.77 18.38 -11.49
N ASP A 545 10.09 17.36 -12.32
CA ASP A 545 9.39 17.04 -13.57
C ASP A 545 9.69 15.59 -14.00
N TYR A 546 9.00 15.13 -15.04
CA TYR A 546 9.21 13.80 -15.62
C TYR A 546 9.04 13.80 -17.13
N ILE A 547 9.63 12.82 -17.79
CA ILE A 547 9.50 12.57 -19.25
C ILE A 547 9.26 11.09 -19.49
N THR A 548 8.30 10.77 -20.35
CA THR A 548 8.02 9.38 -20.72
C THR A 548 8.95 8.90 -21.84
N LYS A 549 9.54 7.70 -21.66
CA LYS A 549 10.24 6.98 -22.74
C LYS A 549 9.21 6.32 -23.69
N PRO A 550 9.36 6.43 -25.01
CA PRO A 550 10.41 7.15 -25.73
C PRO A 550 10.13 8.65 -25.75
N PHE A 551 11.16 9.43 -25.60
CA PHE A 551 11.10 10.89 -25.60
C PHE A 551 11.66 11.49 -26.89
N ASN A 552 11.18 12.67 -27.24
CA ASN A 552 11.78 13.52 -28.26
C ASN A 552 12.88 14.37 -27.64
N LEU A 553 14.06 14.39 -28.24
CA LEU A 553 15.23 15.13 -27.74
C LEU A 553 14.99 16.64 -27.58
N LYS A 554 14.19 17.25 -28.48
CA LYS A 554 13.82 18.66 -28.37
C LYS A 554 12.99 18.95 -27.12
N ILE A 555 12.04 18.07 -26.82
CA ILE A 555 11.19 18.19 -25.63
C ILE A 555 12.06 18.00 -24.38
N LEU A 556 12.97 17.01 -24.37
CA LEU A 556 13.89 16.79 -23.27
C LEU A 556 14.75 18.03 -23.00
N ARG A 557 15.39 18.59 -24.03
CA ARG A 557 16.19 19.81 -23.94
C ARG A 557 15.38 21.00 -23.45
N ALA A 558 14.16 21.19 -23.95
CA ALA A 558 13.26 22.26 -23.51
C ALA A 558 12.88 22.15 -22.02
N ARG A 559 12.59 20.95 -21.52
CA ARG A 559 12.28 20.73 -20.09
C ARG A 559 13.49 20.98 -19.20
N ILE A 560 14.66 20.50 -19.58
CA ILE A 560 15.92 20.79 -18.87
C ILE A 560 16.14 22.31 -18.80
N ALA A 561 16.03 23.00 -19.93
CA ALA A 561 16.20 24.45 -19.99
C ALA A 561 15.18 25.19 -19.10
N ASN A 562 13.92 24.78 -19.10
CA ASN A 562 12.88 25.36 -18.24
C ASN A 562 13.15 25.16 -16.76
N LEU A 563 13.59 23.96 -16.33
CA LEU A 563 13.94 23.71 -14.94
C LEU A 563 15.13 24.56 -14.48
N LEU A 564 16.16 24.70 -15.33
CA LEU A 564 17.32 25.55 -15.04
C LEU A 564 16.92 27.03 -15.00
N ALA A 565 16.09 27.51 -15.94
CA ALA A 565 15.60 28.89 -15.98
C ALA A 565 14.73 29.21 -14.74
N ASN A 566 13.84 28.32 -14.31
CA ASN A 566 13.06 28.50 -13.12
C ASN A 566 13.96 28.62 -11.86
N ARG A 567 15.05 27.84 -11.79
CA ARG A 567 16.04 27.98 -10.71
C ARG A 567 16.80 29.31 -10.79
N ALA A 568 17.11 29.80 -11.97
CA ALA A 568 17.72 31.11 -12.14
C ALA A 568 16.80 32.24 -11.64
N LEU A 569 15.52 32.21 -11.97
CA LEU A 569 14.51 33.15 -11.45
C LEU A 569 14.39 33.12 -9.93
N LEU A 570 14.41 31.91 -9.33
CA LEU A 570 14.41 31.78 -7.88
C LEU A 570 15.67 32.34 -7.23
N ARG A 571 16.85 32.12 -7.85
CA ARG A 571 18.12 32.73 -7.40
C ARG A 571 18.04 34.27 -7.42
N GLU A 572 17.47 34.87 -8.44
CA GLU A 572 17.28 36.31 -8.53
C GLU A 572 16.32 36.83 -7.46
N LYS A 573 15.20 36.13 -7.25
CA LYS A 573 14.20 36.46 -6.20
C LYS A 573 14.80 36.43 -4.78
N TYR A 574 15.57 35.40 -4.45
CA TYR A 574 16.18 35.24 -3.12
C TYR A 574 17.54 35.92 -2.95
N GLY A 575 18.18 36.30 -4.05
CA GLY A 575 19.41 37.10 -4.06
C GLY A 575 19.17 38.60 -4.13
N SER A 576 17.93 39.06 -4.41
CA SER A 576 17.60 40.47 -4.55
C SER A 576 17.27 41.18 -3.24
N LEU A 577 17.45 42.50 -3.26
CA LEU A 577 17.30 43.44 -2.14
C LEU A 577 15.90 43.52 -1.49
N ASN A 578 14.86 43.13 -2.20
CA ASN A 578 13.46 43.42 -1.85
C ASN A 578 12.72 42.26 -1.14
N MET A 579 13.43 41.50 -0.33
CA MET A 579 12.72 40.53 0.57
C MET A 579 12.07 41.28 1.73
N THR A 580 10.88 41.84 1.49
CA THR A 580 10.02 42.34 2.55
C THR A 580 9.58 41.17 3.47
N ALA A 581 9.31 41.48 4.75
CA ALA A 581 8.86 40.50 5.74
C ALA A 581 7.62 39.69 5.27
N GLU A 582 6.80 40.24 4.36
CA GLU A 582 5.63 39.61 3.76
C GLU A 582 5.95 38.38 2.89
N ILE A 583 7.14 38.31 2.28
CA ILE A 583 7.57 37.12 1.48
C ILE A 583 7.93 35.94 2.42
N LEU A 584 8.12 36.22 3.71
CA LEU A 584 8.49 35.24 4.73
C LEU A 584 7.28 34.51 5.36
N GLU A 585 6.04 34.98 5.13
CA GLU A 585 4.84 34.42 5.76
C GLU A 585 4.04 33.45 4.88
N GLU A 586 4.37 33.27 3.58
CA GLU A 586 3.67 32.31 2.73
C GLU A 586 4.44 30.99 2.57
N PRO A 587 4.04 29.93 3.25
CA PRO A 587 4.44 28.58 2.88
C PRO A 587 3.48 28.06 1.79
N VAL A 588 4.05 27.53 0.70
CA VAL A 588 3.38 26.64 -0.25
C VAL A 588 2.51 27.28 -1.33
N GLY A 589 3.16 27.71 -2.41
CA GLY A 589 2.53 27.94 -3.72
C GLY A 589 3.46 27.43 -4.84
N LYS A 590 2.95 27.18 -6.02
CA LYS A 590 3.62 26.56 -7.20
C LYS A 590 4.97 27.16 -7.65
N ASN A 591 5.48 28.19 -6.98
CA ASN A 591 6.73 28.90 -7.27
C ASN A 591 7.62 29.08 -6.03
N CYS A 592 7.54 28.19 -5.03
CA CYS A 592 8.28 28.28 -3.78
C CYS A 592 9.38 27.22 -3.68
N LEU A 593 10.40 27.51 -2.86
CA LEU A 593 11.41 26.57 -2.41
C LEU A 593 10.75 25.39 -1.67
N ASN A 594 11.40 24.22 -1.68
CA ASN A 594 10.96 23.14 -0.82
C ASN A 594 11.15 23.53 0.67
N ALA A 595 10.47 22.81 1.58
CA ALA A 595 10.49 23.14 2.99
C ALA A 595 11.89 23.16 3.62
N LEU A 596 12.82 22.31 3.14
CA LEU A 596 14.20 22.24 3.63
C LEU A 596 15.02 23.43 3.15
N ASP A 597 14.88 23.85 1.90
CA ASP A 597 15.57 24.99 1.34
C ASP A 597 15.09 26.29 1.98
N TRP A 598 13.79 26.38 2.21
CA TRP A 598 13.20 27.49 2.96
C TRP A 598 13.75 27.58 4.39
N LYS A 599 13.76 26.46 5.11
CA LYS A 599 14.31 26.39 6.48
C LYS A 599 15.79 26.77 6.48
N PHE A 600 16.55 26.36 5.47
CA PHE A 600 17.96 26.70 5.32
C PHE A 600 18.14 28.20 5.13
N ILE A 601 17.51 28.82 4.12
CA ILE A 601 17.67 30.26 3.83
C ILE A 601 17.18 31.13 5.01
N SER A 602 16.02 30.81 5.58
CA SER A 602 15.49 31.54 6.73
C SER A 602 16.40 31.42 7.96
N GLY A 603 16.96 30.24 8.20
CA GLY A 603 17.93 29.99 9.27
C GLY A 603 19.25 30.74 9.05
N VAL A 604 19.78 30.73 7.82
CA VAL A 604 20.99 31.50 7.48
C VAL A 604 20.77 32.99 7.69
N ARG A 605 19.65 33.52 7.21
CA ARG A 605 19.31 34.94 7.38
C ARG A 605 19.19 35.31 8.85
N LYS A 606 18.43 34.53 9.62
CA LYS A 606 18.26 34.75 11.05
C LYS A 606 19.59 34.74 11.83
N ASN A 607 20.47 33.76 11.52
CA ASN A 607 21.78 33.68 12.17
C ASN A 607 22.66 34.87 11.85
N VAL A 608 22.58 35.46 10.64
CA VAL A 608 23.27 36.68 10.29
C VAL A 608 22.66 37.91 10.98
N GLU A 609 21.31 37.97 11.06
CA GLU A 609 20.59 39.05 11.72
C GLU A 609 20.84 39.07 13.27
N ASP A 610 20.90 37.89 13.86
CA ASP A 610 21.19 37.76 15.34
C ASP A 610 22.64 38.09 15.68
N ASN A 611 23.57 38.18 14.72
CA ASN A 611 24.99 38.49 14.90
C ASN A 611 25.43 39.65 13.99
N LEU A 612 24.54 40.62 13.76
CA LEU A 612 24.81 41.75 12.88
C LEU A 612 25.94 42.67 13.35
N ASP A 613 26.01 42.94 14.65
CA ASP A 613 26.95 43.81 15.34
C ASP A 613 28.31 43.15 15.60
N ASP A 614 28.43 41.83 15.46
CA ASP A 614 29.68 41.10 15.62
C ASP A 614 30.56 41.19 14.36
N PRO A 615 31.65 41.98 14.38
CA PRO A 615 32.54 42.06 13.21
C PRO A 615 33.31 40.77 12.91
N ASP A 616 33.48 39.90 13.93
CA ASP A 616 34.20 38.62 13.79
C ASP A 616 33.31 37.49 13.34
N PHE A 617 32.00 37.74 13.14
CA PHE A 617 31.09 36.74 12.57
C PHE A 617 31.42 36.42 11.14
N THR A 618 31.98 35.23 10.91
CA THR A 618 32.51 34.75 9.65
C THR A 618 31.64 33.68 8.98
N VAL A 619 32.01 33.32 7.75
CA VAL A 619 31.39 32.16 7.02
C VAL A 619 31.57 30.86 7.80
N ASP A 620 32.70 30.69 8.51
CA ASP A 620 32.95 29.47 9.29
C ASP A 620 32.04 29.38 10.52
N SER A 621 31.77 30.53 11.17
CA SER A 621 30.78 30.63 12.26
C SER A 621 29.38 30.21 11.74
N LEU A 622 29.00 30.71 10.56
CA LEU A 622 27.71 30.41 9.92
C LEU A 622 27.58 28.95 9.49
N CYS A 623 28.65 28.34 8.97
CA CYS A 623 28.70 26.92 8.63
C CYS A 623 28.49 26.05 9.89
N SER A 624 29.14 26.41 11.02
CA SER A 624 29.02 25.70 12.29
C SER A 624 27.60 25.76 12.85
N LEU A 625 26.94 26.93 12.78
CA LEU A 625 25.54 27.12 13.20
C LEU A 625 24.54 26.33 12.36
N GLN A 626 24.85 26.10 11.08
CA GLN A 626 24.03 25.32 10.17
C GLN A 626 24.38 23.82 10.16
N ASN A 627 25.41 23.39 10.91
CA ASN A 627 25.93 22.01 10.93
C ASN A 627 26.30 21.50 9.55
N MET A 628 26.93 22.32 8.71
CA MET A 628 27.32 22.00 7.33
C MET A 628 28.81 22.17 7.12
N SER A 629 29.37 21.35 6.19
CA SER A 629 30.72 21.60 5.71
C SER A 629 30.80 22.91 4.92
N ARG A 630 31.97 23.56 4.91
CA ARG A 630 32.16 24.82 4.21
C ARG A 630 31.86 24.71 2.70
N SER A 631 32.22 23.60 2.08
CA SER A 631 31.97 23.36 0.65
C SER A 631 30.47 23.15 0.36
N SER A 632 29.78 22.32 1.16
CA SER A 632 28.35 22.08 1.00
C SER A 632 27.55 23.35 1.25
N PHE A 633 27.90 24.12 2.30
CA PHE A 633 27.26 25.38 2.60
C PHE A 633 27.44 26.38 1.48
N TYR A 634 28.69 26.53 0.97
CA TYR A 634 29.00 27.44 -0.12
C TYR A 634 28.19 27.10 -1.37
N ASN A 635 28.19 25.83 -1.78
CA ASN A 635 27.50 25.39 -2.99
C ASN A 635 25.99 25.56 -2.88
N LYS A 636 25.40 25.16 -1.73
CA LYS A 636 23.97 25.31 -1.49
C LYS A 636 23.53 26.77 -1.46
N LEU A 637 24.21 27.62 -0.68
CA LEU A 637 23.82 29.02 -0.58
C LEU A 637 23.94 29.72 -1.93
N LYS A 638 25.04 29.47 -2.67
CA LYS A 638 25.25 30.02 -4.01
C LYS A 638 24.21 29.51 -5.01
N ALA A 639 23.81 28.20 -4.91
CA ALA A 639 22.77 27.63 -5.76
C ALA A 639 21.40 28.28 -5.51
N LEU A 640 21.07 28.64 -4.27
CA LEU A 640 19.77 29.19 -3.89
C LEU A 640 19.69 30.72 -4.05
N THR A 641 20.79 31.46 -3.81
CA THR A 641 20.78 32.93 -3.78
C THR A 641 21.60 33.57 -4.91
N GLY A 642 22.39 32.77 -5.62
CA GLY A 642 23.36 33.27 -6.63
C GLY A 642 24.59 33.92 -6.01
N GLN A 643 24.68 34.09 -4.69
CA GLN A 643 25.73 34.85 -4.00
C GLN A 643 26.68 33.94 -3.21
N ALA A 644 27.96 34.34 -3.16
CA ALA A 644 28.90 33.69 -2.25
C ALA A 644 28.55 34.03 -0.79
N PRO A 645 28.82 33.12 0.17
CA PRO A 645 28.43 33.33 1.59
C PRO A 645 28.89 34.64 2.20
N ALA A 646 30.12 35.05 1.91
CA ALA A 646 30.65 36.34 2.39
C ALA A 646 29.90 37.56 1.78
N ASP A 647 29.52 37.47 0.52
CA ASP A 647 28.72 38.49 -0.15
C ASP A 647 27.29 38.54 0.38
N TYR A 648 26.71 37.39 0.69
CA TYR A 648 25.37 37.31 1.27
C TYR A 648 25.31 37.89 2.71
N ILE A 649 26.29 37.59 3.56
CA ILE A 649 26.41 38.22 4.90
C ILE A 649 26.52 39.75 4.71
N ARG A 650 27.40 40.21 3.82
CA ARG A 650 27.60 41.63 3.53
C ARG A 650 26.30 42.29 3.05
N LEU A 651 25.55 41.64 2.18
CA LEU A 651 24.27 42.13 1.68
C LEU A 651 23.26 42.35 2.80
N ILE A 652 23.09 41.38 3.72
CA ILE A 652 22.18 41.51 4.87
C ILE A 652 22.61 42.70 5.74
N ARG A 653 23.91 42.82 6.04
CA ARG A 653 24.46 43.94 6.84
C ARG A 653 24.19 45.28 6.19
N LEU A 654 24.36 45.38 4.84
CA LEU A 654 24.11 46.63 4.10
C LEU A 654 22.62 46.99 4.08
N ASN A 655 21.75 46.02 3.94
CA ASN A 655 20.31 46.25 3.98
C ASN A 655 19.86 46.77 5.36
N ARG A 656 20.35 46.17 6.43
CA ARG A 656 20.05 46.65 7.78
C ARG A 656 20.64 48.07 8.02
N ALA A 657 21.82 48.32 7.51
CA ALA A 657 22.40 49.69 7.55
C ALA A 657 21.53 50.72 6.80
N ALA A 658 20.97 50.32 5.63
CA ALA A 658 20.09 51.19 4.88
C ALA A 658 18.77 51.49 5.61
N GLU A 659 18.20 50.51 6.30
CA GLU A 659 17.02 50.69 7.19
C GLU A 659 17.34 51.67 8.33
N LEU A 660 18.44 51.44 9.06
CA LEU A 660 18.86 52.28 10.18
C LEU A 660 19.15 53.73 9.76
N LEU A 661 19.69 53.91 8.53
CA LEU A 661 19.91 55.25 7.96
C LEU A 661 18.59 55.95 7.61
N LYS A 662 17.54 55.21 7.15
CA LYS A 662 16.21 55.76 6.88
C LYS A 662 15.44 56.08 8.15
N GLU A 663 15.60 55.28 9.20
CA GLU A 663 14.99 55.55 10.56
C GLU A 663 15.51 56.87 11.13
N GLY A 664 16.73 57.32 10.74
CA GLY A 664 17.34 58.54 11.21
C GLY A 664 17.87 58.48 12.63
N GLY A 665 18.41 59.58 13.15
CA GLY A 665 18.85 59.71 14.55
C GLY A 665 20.21 59.10 14.90
N LYS A 666 20.89 58.42 13.93
CA LYS A 666 22.21 57.82 14.13
C LYS A 666 23.22 58.33 13.09
N SER A 667 24.47 58.46 13.51
CA SER A 667 25.56 58.82 12.62
C SER A 667 25.93 57.65 11.72
N VAL A 668 26.53 57.97 10.54
CA VAL A 668 27.01 56.95 9.59
C VAL A 668 28.03 56.00 10.22
N SER A 669 28.81 56.49 11.19
CA SER A 669 29.81 55.67 11.89
C SER A 669 29.14 54.72 12.89
N GLU A 670 28.14 55.18 13.66
CA GLU A 670 27.34 54.33 14.57
C GLU A 670 26.59 53.25 13.81
N VAL A 671 26.00 53.58 12.63
CA VAL A 671 25.33 52.60 11.79
C VAL A 671 26.30 51.55 11.26
N ALA A 672 27.51 51.92 10.86
CA ALA A 672 28.56 51.01 10.42
C ALA A 672 28.93 50.02 11.55
N GLU A 673 29.14 50.52 12.76
CA GLU A 673 29.46 49.70 13.97
C GLU A 673 28.31 48.77 14.35
N MET A 674 27.07 49.25 14.40
CA MET A 674 25.87 48.47 14.67
C MET A 674 25.59 47.38 13.65
N THR A 675 26.17 47.46 12.47
CA THR A 675 26.03 46.48 11.37
C THR A 675 27.31 45.69 11.12
N GLY A 676 28.25 45.67 12.07
CA GLY A 676 29.46 44.83 12.07
C GLY A 676 30.51 45.23 11.03
N PHE A 677 30.60 46.51 10.65
CA PHE A 677 31.66 46.97 9.80
C PHE A 677 32.76 47.66 10.66
N CYS A 678 33.94 47.03 10.77
CA CYS A 678 35.07 47.54 11.52
C CYS A 678 35.68 48.82 10.94
N ASP A 679 35.58 48.99 9.62
CA ASP A 679 36.17 50.16 8.89
C ASP A 679 35.08 51.01 8.24
N GLY A 680 34.84 52.19 8.78
CA GLY A 680 33.88 53.14 8.25
C GLY A 680 34.20 53.62 6.82
N LYS A 681 35.47 53.58 6.38
CA LYS A 681 35.86 53.91 4.98
C LYS A 681 35.40 52.79 4.05
N TYR A 682 35.71 51.53 4.39
CA TYR A 682 35.24 50.36 3.67
C TYR A 682 33.72 50.31 3.59
N PHE A 683 33.04 50.58 4.72
CA PHE A 683 31.55 50.63 4.73
C PHE A 683 31.02 51.64 3.71
N ARG A 684 31.55 52.87 3.65
CA ARG A 684 31.08 53.90 2.72
C ARG A 684 31.29 53.50 1.27
N GLU A 685 32.43 52.87 0.96
CA GLU A 685 32.76 52.40 -0.41
C GLU A 685 31.79 51.29 -0.83
N VAL A 686 31.60 50.27 0.00
CA VAL A 686 30.75 49.12 -0.32
C VAL A 686 29.27 49.53 -0.38
N PHE A 687 28.82 50.40 0.53
CA PHE A 687 27.46 50.94 0.55
C PHE A 687 27.18 51.73 -0.71
N LYS A 688 28.10 52.66 -1.10
CA LYS A 688 27.98 53.45 -2.35
C LYS A 688 28.03 52.59 -3.60
N LYS A 689 28.86 51.54 -3.60
CA LYS A 689 28.93 50.58 -4.72
C LYS A 689 27.59 49.85 -4.87
N HIS A 690 26.96 49.49 -3.75
CA HIS A 690 25.74 48.72 -3.75
C HIS A 690 24.49 49.57 -4.03
N PHE A 691 24.26 50.63 -3.26
CA PHE A 691 23.07 51.48 -3.39
C PHE A 691 23.25 52.66 -4.40
N LYS A 692 24.41 52.78 -5.02
CA LYS A 692 24.75 53.89 -5.94
C LYS A 692 24.72 55.29 -5.33
N VAL A 693 24.39 55.41 -4.02
CA VAL A 693 24.29 56.64 -3.26
C VAL A 693 25.15 56.52 -2.01
N SER A 694 25.75 57.62 -1.52
CA SER A 694 26.53 57.59 -0.26
C SER A 694 25.61 57.42 0.98
N PRO A 695 26.08 56.74 2.04
CA PRO A 695 25.28 56.54 3.29
C PRO A 695 24.71 57.86 3.86
N SER A 696 25.49 58.94 3.85
CA SER A 696 25.09 60.25 4.37
C SER A 696 23.96 60.92 3.56
N ARG A 697 23.82 60.56 2.30
CA ARG A 697 22.78 61.07 1.38
C ARG A 697 21.55 60.17 1.39
N TYR A 698 21.72 58.88 1.55
CA TYR A 698 20.66 57.89 1.53
C TYR A 698 19.63 58.07 2.66
N GLY A 699 20.08 58.52 3.84
CA GLY A 699 19.20 58.85 4.99
C GLY A 699 18.49 60.23 4.87
N LYS A 700 18.79 61.05 3.85
CA LYS A 700 18.23 62.39 3.64
C LYS A 700 17.27 62.50 2.45
N GLU A 701 17.23 61.54 1.58
CA GLU A 701 16.38 61.54 0.38
C GLU A 701 15.04 60.84 0.66
N GLU A 702 13.91 61.60 0.47
CA GLU A 702 12.59 61.00 0.31
C GLU A 702 12.59 60.04 -0.90
N PRO A 703 11.80 58.98 -0.87
CA PRO A 703 11.79 57.97 -1.95
C PRO A 703 11.42 58.67 -3.29
N LEU A 704 12.36 58.71 -4.22
CA LEU A 704 12.07 59.04 -5.60
C LEU A 704 10.97 58.05 -6.09
N ARG A 705 9.79 58.58 -6.37
CA ARG A 705 8.77 57.90 -7.16
C ARG A 705 9.43 57.55 -8.51
N VAL A 706 9.61 56.27 -8.75
CA VAL A 706 9.90 55.77 -10.10
C VAL A 706 8.57 55.85 -10.83
N ASP A 707 8.40 56.90 -11.60
CA ASP A 707 7.33 57.01 -12.59
C ASP A 707 7.51 55.84 -13.57
N ALA A 708 6.47 55.02 -13.67
CA ALA A 708 6.35 53.99 -14.67
C ALA A 708 6.16 54.66 -16.03
N GLU A 709 7.12 54.47 -16.95
CA GLU A 709 6.92 54.51 -18.41
C GLU A 709 7.09 53.09 -18.99
#